data_22facfb47cb4dab34e33f39c7813254d
#
_entry.id   22facfb47cb4dab34e33f39c7813254d
#
_cell.length_a   1.000
_cell.length_b   1.000
_cell.length_c   1.000
_cell.angle_alpha   90.00
_cell.angle_beta   90.00
_cell.angle_gamma   90.00
#
_symmetry.space_group_name_H-M   'P 1'
#
loop_
_entity.id
_entity.type
_entity.pdbx_description
1 polymer ?
#
loop_
_entity_poly.entity_id
_entity_poly.type
_entity_poly.pdbx_seq_one_letter_code
_entity_poly.pdbx_strand_id
1 'polypeptide(L)'
;MTETLPAPRERTDTLPLELPERTLGYHAAAWMMDNLVQPNGPRAGQPFIPTDRQIEFLLHFYALTHKGYFVYRQGIRRLSKGSGKAVRLLTPILTPDGWRKFGDLAVGDQVFHPSGQPTKVTQVHPVGQWDTWEVEFSDGTVLTVSGEHLFTVEEFVGSSKRKLRTLDVRTMAREGRFNLRLPDVDKDELYAQGVPEEILGSFQNGRTIINVRRVPPVDARCITVEAEDGLYLVGETMVVTHNSPFAAALCLFELLGPCRFDGFDRHEPFGVRAKPMSMPLVQIVATSENQTQNTIRMVRAFCQKKGALARKYDLEVAKTFIETPGGGKLQQMTSSAHSMEGGEVSFVVGDELEHWLPAQGGPAMLQTIQQNAAKMGGRFMGTCNAWVPGEQSSAEAIFEAWCDQEDGLTRGKTKILYDARIAPPNTVLTDEPEEGQVGLTKALEYVYEDCPWVNLESIKEQIWSPEYPESRSIRFFLNRPNAAEASWITLEEWTQLRKPDRKVEPGEQIVMFFDGSKSNDHTALVGCCMEDGHIFKIGHWKPEKPLGVVNVAAVDAGVRKAFDTYNVVAFWADVREWESFTRTAWPEDFGDRLIVPAVRGGMSASPIAWDMRSHAYQFAEAAETAFTEIQQQTFTHDGDSALGEHVSNCRVNEFKGRWSVKKESPKSSKKIDLAVCMIGARMLYRHVKNSKEWADLTAPRGEWKVFM
;
A
#
# COMPACT_ATOMS: atom_id res chain seq x y z
N MET A 1 -27.07 -14.22 25.90
CA MET A 1 -26.54 -12.86 25.67
C MET A 1 -25.86 -12.91 24.33
N THR A 2 -26.46 -12.33 23.30
CA THR A 2 -25.81 -12.16 22.01
C THR A 2 -24.71 -11.12 22.19
N GLU A 3 -23.45 -11.54 22.19
CA GLU A 3 -22.33 -10.59 22.11
C GLU A 3 -22.52 -9.73 20.86
N THR A 4 -22.69 -8.44 21.05
CA THR A 4 -22.70 -7.48 19.96
C THR A 4 -21.32 -7.46 19.32
N LEU A 5 -21.24 -7.80 18.04
CA LEU A 5 -19.99 -7.72 17.28
C LEU A 5 -19.42 -6.28 17.37
N PRO A 6 -18.09 -6.12 17.48
CA PRO A 6 -17.46 -4.81 17.42
C PRO A 6 -17.78 -4.08 16.12
N ALA A 7 -17.65 -2.75 16.11
CA ALA A 7 -17.87 -1.94 14.91
C ALA A 7 -17.01 -2.47 13.73
N PRO A 8 -17.50 -2.41 12.49
CA PRO A 8 -16.80 -3.02 11.34
C PRO A 8 -15.33 -2.59 11.20
N ARG A 9 -15.03 -1.33 11.50
CA ARG A 9 -13.66 -0.78 11.46
C ARG A 9 -12.73 -1.34 12.55
N GLU A 10 -13.30 -1.88 13.63
CA GLU A 10 -12.57 -2.41 14.80
C GLU A 10 -12.44 -3.94 14.76
N ARG A 11 -13.08 -4.60 13.78
CA ARG A 11 -13.00 -6.06 13.65
C ARG A 11 -11.60 -6.51 13.28
N THR A 12 -11.09 -7.47 14.01
CA THR A 12 -9.80 -8.13 13.74
C THR A 12 -9.95 -9.30 12.76
N ASP A 13 -11.14 -9.91 12.70
CA ASP A 13 -11.55 -10.87 11.67
C ASP A 13 -12.82 -10.37 10.98
N THR A 14 -12.82 -10.40 9.65
CA THR A 14 -13.89 -9.80 8.84
C THR A 14 -14.74 -10.80 8.08
N LEU A 15 -14.37 -12.08 8.02
CA LEU A 15 -15.25 -13.10 7.43
C LEU A 15 -16.48 -13.31 8.32
N PRO A 16 -17.67 -13.61 7.72
CA PRO A 16 -18.84 -13.97 8.50
C PRO A 16 -18.60 -15.23 9.32
N LEU A 17 -19.07 -15.26 10.56
CA LEU A 17 -18.88 -16.39 11.48
C LEU A 17 -19.72 -17.63 11.08
N GLU A 18 -20.89 -17.42 10.47
CA GLU A 18 -21.79 -18.49 10.10
C GLU A 18 -21.59 -18.89 8.66
N LEU A 19 -21.36 -20.18 8.41
CA LEU A 19 -21.25 -20.70 7.05
C LEU A 19 -22.60 -20.59 6.30
N PRO A 20 -22.57 -20.35 4.99
CA PRO A 20 -23.79 -20.23 4.19
C PRO A 20 -24.48 -21.59 4.06
N GLU A 21 -25.83 -21.61 4.18
CA GLU A 21 -26.63 -22.83 3.98
C GLU A 21 -26.42 -23.45 2.60
N ARG A 22 -26.19 -22.63 1.58
CA ARG A 22 -26.10 -23.03 0.18
C ARG A 22 -24.93 -22.34 -0.49
N THR A 23 -24.05 -23.14 -1.10
CA THR A 23 -22.84 -22.60 -1.73
C THR A 23 -22.30 -23.54 -2.81
N LEU A 24 -21.69 -22.94 -3.86
CA LEU A 24 -20.85 -23.68 -4.81
C LEU A 24 -19.37 -23.72 -4.34
N GLY A 25 -19.03 -23.18 -3.17
CA GLY A 25 -17.67 -23.14 -2.67
C GLY A 25 -17.04 -24.52 -2.50
N TYR A 26 -17.84 -25.53 -2.13
CA TYR A 26 -17.36 -26.91 -2.08
C TYR A 26 -17.00 -27.46 -3.48
N HIS A 27 -17.78 -27.11 -4.52
CA HIS A 27 -17.43 -27.46 -5.89
C HIS A 27 -16.14 -26.80 -6.33
N ALA A 28 -15.92 -25.53 -5.92
CA ALA A 28 -14.68 -24.81 -6.21
C ALA A 28 -13.46 -25.48 -5.54
N ALA A 29 -13.56 -25.76 -4.25
CA ALA A 29 -12.48 -26.41 -3.51
C ALA A 29 -12.18 -27.82 -4.08
N ALA A 30 -13.21 -28.64 -4.28
CA ALA A 30 -13.04 -29.98 -4.85
C ALA A 30 -12.42 -29.93 -6.26
N TRP A 31 -12.94 -29.04 -7.14
CA TRP A 31 -12.39 -28.91 -8.49
C TRP A 31 -10.92 -28.50 -8.49
N MET A 32 -10.53 -27.57 -7.60
CA MET A 32 -9.13 -27.14 -7.45
C MET A 32 -8.26 -28.31 -7.00
N MET A 33 -8.68 -29.08 -6.00
CA MET A 33 -7.94 -30.25 -5.50
C MET A 33 -7.81 -31.35 -6.56
N ASP A 34 -8.85 -31.58 -7.36
CA ASP A 34 -8.88 -32.67 -8.37
C ASP A 34 -8.10 -32.31 -9.65
N ASN A 35 -8.00 -31.04 -9.99
CA ASN A 35 -7.52 -30.60 -11.31
C ASN A 35 -6.21 -29.81 -11.27
N LEU A 36 -5.88 -29.19 -10.15
CA LEU A 36 -4.70 -28.35 -10.05
C LEU A 36 -3.58 -29.04 -9.28
N VAL A 37 -2.38 -28.85 -9.79
CA VAL A 37 -1.14 -29.29 -9.13
C VAL A 37 -0.42 -28.04 -8.66
N GLN A 38 -0.06 -28.01 -7.39
CA GLN A 38 0.66 -26.87 -6.81
C GLN A 38 1.88 -26.52 -7.67
N PRO A 39 1.92 -25.31 -8.27
CA PRO A 39 2.98 -25.00 -9.23
C PRO A 39 4.29 -24.64 -8.57
N ASN A 40 4.25 -24.23 -7.30
CA ASN A 40 5.42 -23.74 -6.56
C ASN A 40 5.26 -23.96 -5.04
N GLY A 41 6.30 -23.63 -4.27
CA GLY A 41 6.30 -23.72 -2.80
C GLY A 41 6.57 -25.13 -2.29
N PRO A 42 6.47 -25.35 -0.96
CA PRO A 42 6.80 -26.63 -0.32
C PRO A 42 5.99 -27.83 -0.80
N ARG A 43 4.85 -27.59 -1.45
CA ARG A 43 3.95 -28.60 -1.99
C ARG A 43 3.96 -28.66 -3.51
N ALA A 44 4.96 -28.07 -4.18
CA ALA A 44 5.07 -28.12 -5.64
C ALA A 44 5.00 -29.57 -6.17
N GLY A 45 4.19 -29.79 -7.21
CA GLY A 45 3.96 -31.12 -7.77
C GLY A 45 2.95 -32.00 -7.04
N GLN A 46 2.43 -31.57 -5.87
CA GLN A 46 1.32 -32.21 -5.16
C GLN A 46 -0.03 -31.60 -5.62
N PRO A 47 -1.16 -32.25 -5.34
CA PRO A 47 -2.46 -31.62 -5.55
C PRO A 47 -2.54 -30.24 -4.86
N PHE A 48 -3.13 -29.27 -5.53
CA PHE A 48 -3.37 -27.97 -4.93
C PHE A 48 -4.48 -28.08 -3.89
N ILE A 49 -4.12 -27.98 -2.61
CA ILE A 49 -5.07 -28.05 -1.50
C ILE A 49 -5.19 -26.62 -0.94
N PRO A 50 -6.35 -25.96 -1.09
CA PRO A 50 -6.60 -24.67 -0.42
C PRO A 50 -6.49 -24.83 1.10
N THR A 51 -6.00 -23.78 1.80
CA THR A 51 -6.00 -23.75 3.26
C THR A 51 -7.42 -23.64 3.82
N ASP A 52 -7.61 -23.90 5.11
CA ASP A 52 -8.92 -23.81 5.74
C ASP A 52 -9.56 -22.43 5.54
N ARG A 53 -8.79 -21.37 5.69
CA ARG A 53 -9.24 -19.99 5.44
C ARG A 53 -9.59 -19.73 3.98
N GLN A 54 -8.86 -20.33 3.05
CA GLN A 54 -9.18 -20.24 1.63
C GLN A 54 -10.47 -21.01 1.29
N ILE A 55 -10.68 -22.15 1.92
CA ILE A 55 -11.94 -22.92 1.79
C ILE A 55 -13.09 -22.09 2.36
N GLU A 56 -12.95 -21.55 3.56
CA GLU A 56 -13.97 -20.69 4.18
C GLU A 56 -14.31 -19.48 3.29
N PHE A 57 -13.30 -18.80 2.75
CA PHE A 57 -13.51 -17.74 1.76
C PHE A 57 -14.29 -18.24 0.55
N LEU A 58 -13.95 -19.40 -0.02
CA LEU A 58 -14.68 -19.98 -1.15
C LEU A 58 -16.14 -20.29 -0.80
N LEU A 59 -16.40 -20.85 0.41
CA LEU A 59 -17.75 -21.14 0.85
C LEU A 59 -18.62 -19.88 0.88
N HIS A 60 -18.11 -18.80 1.44
CA HIS A 60 -18.82 -17.52 1.47
C HIS A 60 -18.88 -16.86 0.09
N PHE A 61 -17.78 -16.81 -0.64
CA PHE A 61 -17.74 -16.14 -1.94
C PHE A 61 -18.72 -16.76 -2.94
N TYR A 62 -18.90 -18.07 -2.90
CA TYR A 62 -19.86 -18.80 -3.74
C TYR A 62 -21.22 -19.05 -3.07
N ALA A 63 -21.54 -18.36 -1.97
CA ALA A 63 -22.83 -18.45 -1.29
C ALA A 63 -24.00 -18.09 -2.22
N LEU A 64 -25.10 -18.85 -2.11
CA LEU A 64 -26.27 -18.70 -2.94
C LEU A 64 -27.50 -18.31 -2.10
N THR A 65 -28.32 -17.43 -2.65
CA THR A 65 -29.67 -17.18 -2.15
C THR A 65 -30.58 -18.40 -2.39
N HIS A 66 -31.76 -18.46 -1.76
CA HIS A 66 -32.79 -19.46 -2.01
C HIS A 66 -33.26 -19.52 -3.47
N LYS A 67 -32.94 -18.51 -4.28
CA LYS A 67 -33.25 -18.46 -5.73
C LYS A 67 -32.06 -18.83 -6.62
N GLY A 68 -30.91 -19.22 -6.04
CA GLY A 68 -29.70 -19.59 -6.78
C GLY A 68 -28.87 -18.42 -7.28
N TYR A 69 -29.11 -17.19 -6.81
CA TYR A 69 -28.25 -16.04 -7.12
C TYR A 69 -27.11 -15.94 -6.12
N PHE A 70 -25.95 -15.51 -6.55
CA PHE A 70 -24.83 -15.23 -5.66
C PHE A 70 -25.17 -14.11 -4.67
N VAL A 71 -24.84 -14.33 -3.39
CA VAL A 71 -24.95 -13.34 -2.32
C VAL A 71 -23.91 -12.25 -2.49
N TYR A 72 -22.66 -12.65 -2.83
CA TYR A 72 -21.53 -11.77 -2.98
C TYR A 72 -21.12 -11.67 -4.44
N ARG A 73 -21.09 -10.45 -4.98
CA ARG A 73 -20.53 -10.17 -6.31
C ARG A 73 -19.09 -9.68 -6.26
N GLN A 74 -18.68 -9.19 -5.11
CA GLN A 74 -17.31 -8.77 -4.85
C GLN A 74 -16.76 -9.56 -3.65
N GLY A 75 -15.52 -10.04 -3.78
CA GLY A 75 -14.75 -10.62 -2.70
C GLY A 75 -13.38 -9.94 -2.63
N ILE A 76 -12.95 -9.54 -1.44
CA ILE A 76 -11.66 -8.92 -1.21
C ILE A 76 -10.88 -9.78 -0.22
N ARG A 77 -9.62 -10.01 -0.52
CA ARG A 77 -8.67 -10.63 0.40
C ARG A 77 -7.54 -9.64 0.72
N ARG A 78 -7.55 -9.09 1.92
CA ARG A 78 -6.49 -8.25 2.46
C ARG A 78 -5.56 -9.08 3.31
N LEU A 79 -4.37 -9.33 2.79
CA LEU A 79 -3.39 -10.25 3.36
C LEU A 79 -2.10 -9.54 3.75
N SER A 80 -1.43 -10.06 4.77
CA SER A 80 -0.09 -9.61 5.15
C SER A 80 0.97 -10.12 4.17
N LYS A 81 2.09 -9.39 4.03
CA LYS A 81 3.24 -9.83 3.23
C LYS A 81 3.98 -10.96 3.93
N GLY A 82 4.27 -12.02 3.24
CA GLY A 82 5.15 -13.08 3.70
C GLY A 82 4.92 -14.40 3.02
N SER A 83 5.83 -14.76 2.13
CA SER A 83 6.18 -16.14 1.78
C SER A 83 7.52 -16.08 1.05
N GLY A 84 8.62 -16.20 1.82
CA GLY A 84 9.95 -15.95 1.32
C GLY A 84 10.61 -17.20 0.75
N LYS A 85 11.37 -16.99 -0.32
CA LYS A 85 12.42 -17.90 -0.83
C LYS A 85 13.74 -17.22 -0.53
N ALA A 86 14.47 -17.68 0.48
CA ALA A 86 15.65 -16.99 0.93
C ALA A 86 16.95 -17.70 0.47
N VAL A 87 17.94 -16.89 0.08
CA VAL A 87 19.30 -17.26 -0.25
C VAL A 87 20.24 -16.64 0.77
N ARG A 88 21.28 -17.37 1.22
CA ARG A 88 22.26 -16.89 2.19
C ARG A 88 22.91 -15.57 1.71
N LEU A 89 23.09 -14.59 2.61
CA LEU A 89 23.61 -13.25 2.30
C LEU A 89 25.02 -13.24 1.69
N LEU A 90 25.86 -14.18 2.11
CA LEU A 90 27.24 -14.29 1.64
C LEU A 90 27.35 -15.00 0.28
N THR A 91 26.26 -15.53 -0.27
CA THR A 91 26.26 -16.18 -1.58
C THR A 91 26.67 -15.18 -2.66
N PRO A 92 27.70 -15.47 -3.46
CA PRO A 92 28.07 -14.59 -4.56
C PRO A 92 26.98 -14.60 -5.65
N ILE A 93 26.75 -13.44 -6.27
CA ILE A 93 25.85 -13.26 -7.40
C ILE A 93 26.54 -12.43 -8.46
N LEU A 94 26.42 -12.86 -9.71
CA LEU A 94 27.00 -12.14 -10.84
C LEU A 94 26.08 -11.01 -11.28
N THR A 95 26.64 -9.82 -11.42
CA THR A 95 25.98 -8.64 -11.96
C THR A 95 26.76 -8.14 -13.20
N PRO A 96 26.20 -7.27 -14.04
CA PRO A 96 26.95 -6.65 -15.14
C PRO A 96 28.23 -5.92 -14.67
N ASP A 97 28.26 -5.45 -13.42
CA ASP A 97 29.41 -4.76 -12.82
C ASP A 97 30.41 -5.73 -12.14
N GLY A 98 30.21 -7.04 -12.26
CA GLY A 98 31.04 -8.09 -11.66
C GLY A 98 30.38 -8.80 -10.46
N TRP A 99 31.20 -9.59 -9.74
CA TRP A 99 30.72 -10.36 -8.60
C TRP A 99 30.40 -9.48 -7.39
N ARG A 100 29.20 -9.67 -6.81
CA ARG A 100 28.75 -9.06 -5.55
C ARG A 100 28.26 -10.14 -4.59
N LYS A 101 28.12 -9.82 -3.29
CA LYS A 101 27.39 -10.69 -2.35
C LYS A 101 25.90 -10.49 -2.54
N PHE A 102 25.14 -11.56 -2.44
CA PHE A 102 23.67 -11.51 -2.53
C PHE A 102 23.07 -10.53 -1.50
N GLY A 103 23.71 -10.44 -0.33
CA GLY A 103 23.37 -9.48 0.71
C GLY A 103 23.55 -8.00 0.34
N ASP A 104 24.38 -7.66 -0.63
CA ASP A 104 24.71 -6.27 -1.00
C ASP A 104 23.82 -5.72 -2.15
N LEU A 105 22.88 -6.53 -2.66
CA LEU A 105 21.98 -6.11 -3.73
C LEU A 105 20.95 -5.08 -3.23
N ALA A 106 20.69 -4.06 -4.06
CA ALA A 106 19.67 -3.04 -3.85
C ALA A 106 18.62 -3.05 -4.98
N VAL A 107 17.47 -2.42 -4.75
CA VAL A 107 16.49 -2.18 -5.81
C VAL A 107 17.11 -1.30 -6.91
N GLY A 108 17.00 -1.77 -8.15
CA GLY A 108 17.61 -1.12 -9.31
C GLY A 108 18.88 -1.78 -9.81
N ASP A 109 19.56 -2.59 -9.00
CA ASP A 109 20.68 -3.41 -9.45
C ASP A 109 20.25 -4.40 -10.53
N GLN A 110 21.19 -4.86 -11.35
CA GLN A 110 20.95 -5.86 -12.38
C GLN A 110 21.64 -7.17 -12.02
N VAL A 111 20.96 -8.28 -12.27
CA VAL A 111 21.48 -9.66 -12.15
C VAL A 111 21.19 -10.39 -13.46
N PHE A 112 21.80 -11.53 -13.70
CA PHE A 112 21.58 -12.26 -14.94
C PHE A 112 20.44 -13.28 -14.85
N HIS A 113 19.61 -13.32 -15.89
CA HIS A 113 18.61 -14.36 -16.17
C HIS A 113 19.28 -15.58 -16.84
N PRO A 114 18.72 -16.81 -16.75
CA PRO A 114 19.28 -17.99 -17.44
C PRO A 114 19.45 -17.87 -18.97
N SER A 115 18.70 -16.97 -19.61
CA SER A 115 18.89 -16.64 -21.04
C SER A 115 20.15 -15.81 -21.33
N GLY A 116 20.94 -15.48 -20.32
CA GLY A 116 22.12 -14.62 -20.46
C GLY A 116 21.84 -13.11 -20.41
N GLN A 117 20.59 -12.68 -20.52
CA GLN A 117 20.21 -11.25 -20.49
C GLN A 117 20.22 -10.70 -19.05
N PRO A 118 20.64 -9.44 -18.83
CA PRO A 118 20.47 -8.78 -17.55
C PRO A 118 18.99 -8.59 -17.21
N THR A 119 18.64 -8.80 -15.93
CA THR A 119 17.31 -8.53 -15.36
C THR A 119 17.45 -7.66 -14.12
N LYS A 120 16.57 -6.66 -13.98
CA LYS A 120 16.65 -5.68 -12.90
C LYS A 120 16.04 -6.24 -11.60
N VAL A 121 16.68 -5.96 -10.47
CA VAL A 121 16.13 -6.22 -9.14
C VAL A 121 15.04 -5.20 -8.87
N THR A 122 13.81 -5.64 -8.78
CA THR A 122 12.63 -4.77 -8.53
C THR A 122 12.28 -4.69 -7.05
N GLN A 123 12.67 -5.70 -6.26
CA GLN A 123 12.49 -5.71 -4.82
C GLN A 123 13.59 -6.51 -4.14
N VAL A 124 14.04 -6.04 -2.99
CA VAL A 124 14.93 -6.75 -2.07
C VAL A 124 14.14 -7.07 -0.82
N HIS A 125 14.07 -8.36 -0.46
CA HIS A 125 13.32 -8.81 0.72
C HIS A 125 14.23 -8.83 1.95
N PRO A 126 13.64 -8.86 3.15
CA PRO A 126 14.40 -8.83 4.40
C PRO A 126 15.35 -10.00 4.58
N VAL A 127 16.38 -9.73 5.36
CA VAL A 127 17.27 -10.77 5.90
C VAL A 127 16.56 -11.49 7.04
N GLY A 128 16.72 -12.82 7.14
CA GLY A 128 16.23 -13.62 8.26
C GLY A 128 17.03 -14.92 8.43
N GLN A 129 16.93 -15.52 9.61
CA GLN A 129 17.47 -16.86 9.88
C GLN A 129 16.47 -17.91 9.41
N TRP A 130 16.82 -18.61 8.33
CA TRP A 130 15.93 -19.57 7.68
C TRP A 130 16.31 -21.03 8.03
N ASP A 131 15.32 -21.94 8.01
CA ASP A 131 15.57 -23.40 7.95
C ASP A 131 16.40 -23.66 6.70
N THR A 132 17.71 -23.88 6.91
CA THR A 132 18.71 -23.80 5.87
C THR A 132 19.18 -25.19 5.45
N TRP A 133 19.41 -25.33 4.16
CA TRP A 133 19.84 -26.55 3.53
C TRP A 133 21.01 -26.28 2.58
N GLU A 134 21.95 -27.19 2.52
CA GLU A 134 22.96 -27.21 1.49
C GLU A 134 22.53 -28.16 0.36
N VAL A 135 22.57 -27.61 -0.85
CA VAL A 135 22.29 -28.32 -2.10
C VAL A 135 23.61 -28.52 -2.82
N GLU A 136 24.02 -29.78 -3.01
CA GLU A 136 25.27 -30.16 -3.66
C GLU A 136 25.00 -30.54 -5.11
N PHE A 137 25.81 -30.03 -6.02
CA PHE A 137 25.70 -30.25 -7.46
C PHE A 137 26.82 -31.14 -7.97
N SER A 138 26.60 -31.79 -9.13
CA SER A 138 27.53 -32.74 -9.76
C SER A 138 28.88 -32.16 -10.14
N ASP A 139 29.02 -30.85 -10.19
CA ASP A 139 30.28 -30.13 -10.39
C ASP A 139 31.04 -29.84 -9.09
N GLY A 140 30.54 -30.34 -7.94
CA GLY A 140 31.13 -30.13 -6.62
C GLY A 140 30.74 -28.84 -5.94
N THR A 141 29.96 -28.00 -6.59
CA THR A 141 29.45 -26.76 -5.97
C THR A 141 28.39 -27.06 -4.92
N VAL A 142 28.34 -26.18 -3.87
CA VAL A 142 27.34 -26.23 -2.81
C VAL A 142 26.66 -24.86 -2.70
N LEU A 143 25.35 -24.84 -2.78
CA LEU A 143 24.55 -23.62 -2.56
C LEU A 143 23.77 -23.75 -1.25
N THR A 144 23.88 -22.73 -0.38
CA THR A 144 23.17 -22.69 0.91
C THR A 144 21.92 -21.83 0.75
N VAL A 145 20.75 -22.44 0.96
CA VAL A 145 19.43 -21.85 0.71
C VAL A 145 18.43 -22.25 1.80
N SER A 146 17.27 -21.55 1.86
CA SER A 146 16.16 -21.99 2.70
C SER A 146 15.60 -23.35 2.18
N GLY A 147 15.02 -24.14 3.10
CA GLY A 147 14.38 -25.40 2.73
C GLY A 147 13.24 -25.27 1.72
N GLU A 148 12.69 -24.07 1.56
CA GLU A 148 11.65 -23.72 0.61
C GLU A 148 12.18 -23.12 -0.70
N HIS A 149 13.50 -23.00 -0.82
CA HIS A 149 14.12 -22.50 -2.04
C HIS A 149 13.81 -23.43 -3.20
N LEU A 150 13.39 -22.87 -4.32
CA LEU A 150 12.93 -23.61 -5.48
C LEU A 150 14.02 -23.75 -6.53
N PHE A 151 14.20 -24.96 -7.01
CA PHE A 151 15.02 -25.26 -8.17
C PHE A 151 14.14 -25.72 -9.33
N THR A 152 14.30 -25.11 -10.48
CA THR A 152 13.77 -25.66 -11.73
C THR A 152 14.73 -26.71 -12.24
N VAL A 153 14.25 -27.95 -12.42
CA VAL A 153 15.04 -29.09 -12.84
C VAL A 153 14.44 -29.76 -14.07
N GLU A 154 15.28 -30.45 -14.87
CA GLU A 154 14.86 -31.26 -16.00
C GLU A 154 14.66 -32.71 -15.54
N GLU A 155 13.47 -33.26 -15.70
CA GLU A 155 13.15 -34.66 -15.40
C GLU A 155 12.97 -35.46 -16.70
N PHE A 156 13.51 -36.66 -16.78
CA PHE A 156 13.33 -37.55 -17.94
C PHE A 156 11.93 -38.18 -17.88
N VAL A 157 11.16 -38.00 -18.95
CA VAL A 157 9.88 -38.70 -19.15
C VAL A 157 10.06 -39.68 -20.32
N GLY A 158 10.36 -40.97 -20.02
CA GLY A 158 10.71 -41.96 -21.05
C GLY A 158 12.15 -41.76 -21.56
N SER A 159 12.52 -42.44 -22.63
CA SER A 159 13.91 -42.51 -23.11
C SER A 159 14.44 -41.27 -23.86
N SER A 160 13.62 -40.23 -24.12
CA SER A 160 14.05 -39.11 -25.00
C SER A 160 13.43 -37.76 -24.74
N LYS A 161 12.54 -37.54 -23.75
CA LYS A 161 11.91 -36.23 -23.47
C LYS A 161 12.27 -35.73 -22.10
N ARG A 162 12.82 -34.49 -22.03
CA ARG A 162 13.05 -33.75 -20.80
C ARG A 162 11.85 -32.86 -20.50
N LYS A 163 11.43 -32.84 -19.24
CA LYS A 163 10.35 -31.96 -18.73
C LYS A 163 10.91 -31.09 -17.62
N LEU A 164 10.68 -29.78 -17.67
CA LEU A 164 11.01 -28.87 -16.59
C LEU A 164 10.03 -29.09 -15.42
N ARG A 165 10.58 -29.24 -14.21
CA ARG A 165 9.84 -29.33 -12.96
C ARG A 165 10.52 -28.44 -11.93
N THR A 166 9.73 -27.71 -11.14
CA THR A 166 10.24 -26.89 -10.04
C THR A 166 9.99 -27.62 -8.73
N LEU A 167 11.01 -27.78 -7.91
CA LEU A 167 10.99 -28.50 -6.63
C LEU A 167 11.65 -27.66 -5.53
N ASP A 168 11.09 -27.68 -4.33
CA ASP A 168 11.77 -27.15 -3.15
C ASP A 168 12.73 -28.18 -2.54
N VAL A 169 13.71 -27.67 -1.79
CA VAL A 169 14.80 -28.48 -1.24
C VAL A 169 14.31 -29.52 -0.22
N ARG A 170 13.31 -29.16 0.64
CA ARG A 170 12.73 -30.12 1.61
C ARG A 170 12.03 -31.28 0.88
N THR A 171 11.34 -30.98 -0.22
CA THR A 171 10.70 -32.04 -1.03
C THR A 171 11.72 -32.97 -1.67
N MET A 172 12.84 -32.44 -2.23
CA MET A 172 13.91 -33.27 -2.77
C MET A 172 14.49 -34.19 -1.70
N ALA A 173 14.75 -33.66 -0.49
CA ALA A 173 15.27 -34.44 0.63
C ALA A 173 14.28 -35.53 1.09
N ARG A 174 12.99 -35.20 1.18
CA ARG A 174 11.94 -36.14 1.61
C ARG A 174 11.69 -37.26 0.61
N GLU A 175 11.72 -36.95 -0.69
CA GLU A 175 11.52 -37.93 -1.76
C GLU A 175 12.76 -38.77 -2.02
N GLY A 176 13.93 -38.38 -1.48
CA GLY A 176 15.21 -39.06 -1.72
C GLY A 176 15.60 -39.12 -3.20
N ARG A 177 15.09 -38.15 -3.99
CA ARG A 177 15.33 -38.07 -5.43
C ARG A 177 16.51 -37.14 -5.70
N PHE A 178 17.58 -37.74 -6.20
CA PHE A 178 18.80 -37.07 -6.62
C PHE A 178 19.06 -37.29 -8.10
N ASN A 179 20.06 -36.64 -8.67
CA ASN A 179 20.39 -36.60 -10.10
C ASN A 179 19.36 -35.79 -10.92
N LEU A 180 18.80 -34.77 -10.32
CA LEU A 180 17.89 -33.80 -10.99
C LEU A 180 18.72 -32.77 -11.76
N ARG A 181 18.60 -32.75 -13.08
CA ARG A 181 19.39 -31.87 -13.95
C ARG A 181 18.81 -30.45 -13.91
N LEU A 182 19.68 -29.43 -13.80
CA LEU A 182 19.32 -28.04 -13.96
C LEU A 182 19.18 -27.67 -15.45
N PRO A 183 18.34 -26.64 -15.79
CA PRO A 183 18.32 -26.07 -17.13
C PRO A 183 19.68 -25.53 -17.53
N ASP A 184 19.97 -25.58 -18.81
CA ASP A 184 21.18 -25.00 -19.37
C ASP A 184 21.10 -23.46 -19.37
N VAL A 185 22.25 -22.83 -19.14
CA VAL A 185 22.41 -21.36 -19.18
C VAL A 185 23.00 -20.97 -20.53
N ASP A 186 22.50 -19.92 -21.14
CA ASP A 186 22.99 -19.40 -22.42
C ASP A 186 24.33 -18.66 -22.20
N LYS A 187 25.43 -19.39 -22.38
CA LYS A 187 26.80 -18.87 -22.21
C LYS A 187 27.20 -17.91 -23.31
N ASP A 188 26.71 -18.12 -24.52
CA ASP A 188 27.04 -17.28 -25.68
C ASP A 188 26.46 -15.88 -25.49
N GLU A 189 25.23 -15.82 -24.97
CA GLU A 189 24.59 -14.54 -24.64
C GLU A 189 25.27 -13.84 -23.45
N LEU A 190 25.64 -14.58 -22.37
CA LEU A 190 26.41 -14.02 -21.25
C LEU A 190 27.75 -13.43 -21.74
N TYR A 191 28.45 -14.09 -22.65
CA TYR A 191 29.67 -13.58 -23.25
C TYR A 191 29.41 -12.29 -24.04
N ALA A 192 28.32 -12.24 -24.82
CA ALA A 192 27.89 -11.04 -25.54
C ALA A 192 27.56 -9.86 -24.61
N GLN A 193 27.09 -10.14 -23.38
CA GLN A 193 26.84 -9.14 -22.33
C GLN A 193 28.12 -8.74 -21.55
N GLY A 194 29.29 -9.21 -21.96
CA GLY A 194 30.58 -8.83 -21.40
C GLY A 194 31.05 -9.66 -20.21
N VAL A 195 30.43 -10.81 -19.93
CA VAL A 195 30.89 -11.72 -18.88
C VAL A 195 32.20 -12.41 -19.35
N PRO A 196 33.31 -12.31 -18.59
CA PRO A 196 34.59 -12.88 -18.98
C PRO A 196 34.53 -14.40 -19.19
N GLU A 197 35.29 -14.90 -20.17
CA GLU A 197 35.37 -16.33 -20.50
C GLU A 197 35.84 -17.20 -19.32
N GLU A 198 36.68 -16.66 -18.45
CA GLU A 198 37.15 -17.32 -17.21
C GLU A 198 35.99 -17.63 -16.27
N ILE A 199 35.01 -16.71 -16.15
CA ILE A 199 33.77 -16.92 -15.37
C ILE A 199 32.87 -17.95 -16.05
N LEU A 200 32.70 -17.86 -17.37
CA LEU A 200 31.90 -18.82 -18.15
C LEU A 200 32.46 -20.23 -18.14
N GLY A 201 33.79 -20.35 -17.98
CA GLY A 201 34.49 -21.63 -17.82
C GLY A 201 34.34 -22.25 -16.43
N SER A 202 34.00 -21.46 -15.41
CA SER A 202 33.90 -21.91 -14.01
C SER A 202 32.68 -22.79 -13.72
N PHE A 203 31.68 -22.82 -14.58
CA PHE A 203 30.50 -23.68 -14.45
C PHE A 203 30.18 -24.44 -15.74
N GLN A 204 29.52 -25.58 -15.60
CA GLN A 204 29.15 -26.44 -16.71
C GLN A 204 27.63 -26.55 -16.86
N ASN A 205 27.15 -26.48 -18.09
CA ASN A 205 25.79 -26.86 -18.43
C ASN A 205 25.57 -28.37 -18.22
N GLY A 206 24.35 -28.76 -17.91
CA GLY A 206 24.02 -30.16 -17.69
C GLY A 206 24.28 -30.67 -16.28
N ARG A 207 24.58 -29.78 -15.31
CA ARG A 207 24.79 -30.19 -13.92
C ARG A 207 23.49 -30.71 -13.28
N THR A 208 23.67 -31.58 -12.29
CA THR A 208 22.58 -32.23 -11.56
C THR A 208 22.70 -31.94 -10.06
N ILE A 209 21.58 -31.91 -9.37
CA ILE A 209 21.54 -31.92 -7.91
C ILE A 209 21.81 -33.38 -7.47
N ILE A 210 22.90 -33.60 -6.73
CA ILE A 210 23.33 -34.94 -6.30
C ILE A 210 23.03 -35.22 -4.84
N ASN A 211 22.90 -34.18 -4.01
CA ASN A 211 22.61 -34.32 -2.59
C ASN A 211 21.94 -33.05 -2.03
N VAL A 212 21.14 -33.22 -0.97
CA VAL A 212 20.61 -32.12 -0.17
C VAL A 212 20.69 -32.51 1.31
N ARG A 213 21.18 -31.58 2.15
CA ARG A 213 21.30 -31.82 3.60
C ARG A 213 20.90 -30.60 4.40
N ARG A 214 20.23 -30.84 5.52
CA ARG A 214 19.87 -29.76 6.44
C ARG A 214 21.10 -29.28 7.22
N VAL A 215 21.24 -27.98 7.36
CA VAL A 215 22.32 -27.33 8.11
C VAL A 215 21.75 -26.34 9.13
N PRO A 216 22.54 -25.90 10.13
CA PRO A 216 22.05 -24.87 11.06
C PRO A 216 21.55 -23.62 10.32
N PRO A 217 20.51 -22.92 10.86
CA PRO A 217 20.00 -21.70 10.26
C PRO A 217 21.10 -20.66 10.02
N VAL A 218 21.03 -19.97 8.87
CA VAL A 218 21.94 -18.86 8.51
C VAL A 218 21.15 -17.68 8.01
N ASP A 219 21.78 -16.50 8.07
CA ASP A 219 21.21 -15.27 7.53
C ASP A 219 21.02 -15.40 6.02
N ALA A 220 19.78 -15.21 5.58
CA ALA A 220 19.39 -15.32 4.18
C ALA A 220 18.29 -14.31 3.84
N ARG A 221 18.17 -13.94 2.57
CA ARG A 221 17.09 -13.08 2.06
C ARG A 221 16.67 -13.47 0.66
N CYS A 222 15.57 -12.89 0.16
CA CYS A 222 15.09 -13.07 -1.20
C CYS A 222 15.18 -11.74 -1.97
N ILE A 223 15.22 -11.84 -3.32
CA ILE A 223 15.00 -10.70 -4.22
C ILE A 223 13.86 -11.03 -5.18
N THR A 224 13.25 -9.98 -5.75
CA THR A 224 12.35 -10.08 -6.89
C THR A 224 13.02 -9.41 -8.09
N VAL A 225 12.95 -10.04 -9.24
CA VAL A 225 13.55 -9.53 -10.48
C VAL A 225 12.48 -9.21 -11.51
N GLU A 226 12.82 -8.36 -12.50
CA GLU A 226 11.94 -7.92 -13.58
C GLU A 226 11.65 -9.05 -14.60
N ALA A 227 12.51 -10.06 -14.70
CA ALA A 227 12.33 -11.20 -15.60
C ALA A 227 10.94 -11.84 -15.39
N GLU A 228 10.24 -12.07 -16.50
CA GLU A 228 8.83 -12.52 -16.52
C GLU A 228 8.60 -13.86 -15.80
N ASP A 229 9.57 -14.76 -15.84
CA ASP A 229 9.55 -16.04 -15.15
C ASP A 229 10.10 -15.92 -13.72
N GLY A 230 10.55 -14.72 -13.31
CA GLY A 230 11.15 -14.43 -12.01
C GLY A 230 12.43 -15.21 -11.75
N LEU A 231 13.04 -15.74 -12.79
CA LEU A 231 14.26 -16.52 -12.70
C LEU A 231 15.47 -15.57 -12.71
N TYR A 232 16.45 -15.89 -11.88
CA TYR A 232 17.76 -15.23 -11.90
C TYR A 232 18.84 -16.23 -11.52
N LEU A 233 20.08 -15.92 -11.91
CA LEU A 233 21.24 -16.74 -11.64
C LEU A 233 21.85 -16.35 -10.31
N VAL A 234 22.08 -17.30 -9.40
CA VAL A 234 22.66 -17.06 -8.08
C VAL A 234 23.72 -18.08 -7.70
N GLY A 235 24.69 -17.69 -6.90
CA GLY A 235 25.86 -18.50 -6.55
C GLY A 235 26.97 -18.39 -7.60
N GLU A 236 28.20 -18.78 -7.26
CA GLU A 236 29.34 -18.82 -8.20
C GLU A 236 29.05 -19.64 -9.47
N THR A 237 27.99 -20.43 -9.41
CA THR A 237 27.58 -21.37 -10.44
C THR A 237 26.18 -21.16 -10.98
N MET A 238 25.52 -20.03 -10.68
CA MET A 238 24.30 -19.52 -11.30
C MET A 238 23.04 -20.43 -11.27
N VAL A 239 22.22 -20.40 -10.20
CA VAL A 239 21.00 -21.20 -9.95
C VAL A 239 19.69 -20.38 -9.93
N VAL A 240 18.50 -20.94 -10.29
CA VAL A 240 17.19 -20.30 -10.67
C VAL A 240 15.99 -20.43 -9.69
N THR A 241 15.01 -19.41 -9.47
CA THR A 241 13.92 -19.36 -8.39
C THR A 241 12.60 -18.51 -8.59
N HIS A 242 11.40 -18.63 -7.76
CA HIS A 242 9.99 -18.14 -8.02
C HIS A 242 8.85 -17.94 -6.95
N ASN A 243 7.46 -17.44 -7.26
CA ASN A 243 6.31 -17.04 -6.35
C ASN A 243 4.79 -17.18 -6.78
N SER A 244 3.72 -17.19 -5.91
CA SER A 244 2.20 -17.16 -5.60
C SER A 244 1.00 -17.78 -6.41
N PRO A 245 -0.01 -18.62 -5.78
CA PRO A 245 -0.98 -19.46 -6.54
C PRO A 245 -2.52 -19.33 -6.37
N PHE A 246 -3.12 -18.84 -5.24
CA PHE A 246 -4.58 -18.97 -5.01
C PHE A 246 -5.47 -18.19 -6.00
N ALA A 247 -5.12 -16.92 -6.32
CA ALA A 247 -5.87 -16.10 -7.26
C ALA A 247 -5.88 -16.73 -8.67
N ALA A 248 -4.75 -17.32 -9.07
CA ALA A 248 -4.63 -18.04 -10.34
C ALA A 248 -5.50 -19.31 -10.38
N ALA A 249 -5.58 -20.06 -9.27
CA ALA A 249 -6.45 -21.23 -9.15
C ALA A 249 -7.93 -20.84 -9.29
N LEU A 250 -8.33 -19.72 -8.70
CA LEU A 250 -9.69 -19.20 -8.80
C LEU A 250 -10.04 -18.74 -10.23
N CYS A 251 -9.10 -18.08 -10.93
CA CYS A 251 -9.26 -17.74 -12.34
C CYS A 251 -9.50 -18.98 -13.21
N LEU A 252 -8.76 -20.07 -12.96
CA LEU A 252 -8.92 -21.31 -13.70
C LEU A 252 -10.25 -22.02 -13.37
N PHE A 253 -10.71 -21.97 -12.12
CA PHE A 253 -12.02 -22.49 -11.77
C PHE A 253 -13.14 -21.71 -12.47
N GLU A 254 -13.08 -20.40 -12.55
CA GLU A 254 -14.06 -19.58 -13.28
C GLU A 254 -14.01 -19.79 -14.81
N LEU A 255 -12.84 -20.17 -15.36
CA LEU A 255 -12.69 -20.50 -16.78
C LEU A 255 -13.20 -21.91 -17.11
N LEU A 256 -12.92 -22.90 -16.26
CA LEU A 256 -13.01 -24.32 -16.61
C LEU A 256 -13.96 -25.12 -15.72
N GLY A 257 -14.20 -24.65 -14.50
CA GLY A 257 -14.92 -25.38 -13.47
C GLY A 257 -16.43 -25.13 -13.47
N PRO A 258 -17.17 -25.92 -12.70
CA PRO A 258 -18.63 -25.77 -12.53
C PRO A 258 -18.94 -24.57 -11.61
N CYS A 259 -18.75 -23.35 -12.11
CA CYS A 259 -18.80 -22.10 -11.35
C CYS A 259 -20.17 -21.40 -11.39
N ARG A 260 -21.20 -22.01 -11.99
CA ARG A 260 -22.55 -21.45 -12.08
C ARG A 260 -23.59 -22.41 -11.54
N PHE A 261 -24.60 -21.84 -10.88
CA PHE A 261 -25.74 -22.59 -10.34
C PHE A 261 -26.59 -23.27 -11.44
N ASP A 262 -26.95 -24.55 -11.24
CA ASP A 262 -27.76 -25.35 -12.16
C ASP A 262 -28.99 -26.02 -11.49
N GLY A 263 -29.34 -25.63 -10.29
CA GLY A 263 -30.47 -26.13 -9.55
C GLY A 263 -30.13 -26.71 -8.18
N PHE A 264 -31.16 -26.88 -7.36
CA PHE A 264 -31.04 -27.56 -6.07
C PHE A 264 -31.42 -29.03 -6.26
N ASP A 265 -30.62 -29.93 -5.71
CA ASP A 265 -30.87 -31.37 -5.74
C ASP A 265 -30.29 -32.02 -4.47
N ARG A 266 -31.19 -32.59 -3.64
CA ARG A 266 -30.80 -33.25 -2.39
C ARG A 266 -29.94 -34.51 -2.56
N HIS A 267 -29.87 -35.04 -3.78
CA HIS A 267 -29.06 -36.25 -4.10
C HIS A 267 -27.64 -35.87 -4.56
N GLU A 268 -27.41 -34.61 -4.87
CA GLU A 268 -26.07 -34.12 -5.21
C GLU A 268 -25.26 -33.85 -3.95
N PRO A 269 -23.97 -34.01 -4.00
CA PRO A 269 -23.07 -33.53 -2.95
C PRO A 269 -23.37 -32.06 -2.65
N PHE A 270 -23.53 -31.72 -1.37
CA PHE A 270 -23.84 -30.35 -0.90
C PHE A 270 -25.23 -29.81 -1.30
N GLY A 271 -26.12 -30.62 -1.87
CA GLY A 271 -27.49 -30.24 -2.20
C GLY A 271 -27.62 -29.23 -3.34
N VAL A 272 -26.58 -28.96 -4.09
CA VAL A 272 -26.52 -27.94 -5.16
C VAL A 272 -25.88 -28.53 -6.40
N ARG A 273 -26.55 -28.43 -7.56
CA ARG A 273 -25.95 -28.73 -8.86
C ARG A 273 -25.21 -27.50 -9.40
N ALA A 274 -24.08 -27.76 -10.03
CA ALA A 274 -23.26 -26.74 -10.63
C ALA A 274 -22.91 -27.08 -12.09
N LYS A 275 -22.77 -26.05 -12.93
CA LYS A 275 -22.33 -26.18 -14.32
C LYS A 275 -21.24 -25.18 -14.67
N PRO A 276 -20.41 -25.47 -15.68
CA PRO A 276 -19.50 -24.50 -16.26
C PRO A 276 -20.28 -23.32 -16.89
N MET A 277 -19.60 -22.18 -16.99
CA MET A 277 -20.11 -21.05 -17.76
C MET A 277 -19.85 -21.26 -19.26
N SER A 278 -20.82 -20.90 -20.10
CA SER A 278 -20.62 -20.88 -21.56
C SER A 278 -19.80 -19.64 -21.92
N MET A 279 -18.73 -19.80 -22.70
CA MET A 279 -17.86 -18.73 -23.18
C MET A 279 -17.41 -17.75 -22.07
N PRO A 280 -16.78 -18.20 -20.98
CA PRO A 280 -16.36 -17.32 -19.90
C PRO A 280 -15.26 -16.36 -20.37
N LEU A 281 -15.37 -15.08 -20.01
CA LEU A 281 -14.27 -14.12 -20.14
C LEU A 281 -13.75 -13.79 -18.75
N VAL A 282 -12.56 -14.30 -18.44
CA VAL A 282 -11.85 -14.08 -17.18
C VAL A 282 -10.73 -13.09 -17.40
N GLN A 283 -10.63 -12.07 -16.57
CA GLN A 283 -9.60 -11.05 -16.69
C GLN A 283 -8.77 -10.92 -15.41
N ILE A 284 -7.45 -10.78 -15.56
CA ILE A 284 -6.51 -10.41 -14.51
C ILE A 284 -6.08 -8.99 -14.77
N VAL A 285 -6.34 -8.09 -13.81
CA VAL A 285 -6.18 -6.65 -13.99
C VAL A 285 -5.29 -6.06 -12.88
N ALA A 286 -4.36 -5.17 -13.24
CA ALA A 286 -3.60 -4.35 -12.31
C ALA A 286 -3.23 -3.01 -12.98
N THR A 287 -2.73 -2.06 -12.20
CA THR A 287 -2.31 -0.73 -12.69
C THR A 287 -0.99 -0.76 -13.44
N SER A 288 -0.20 -1.82 -13.33
CA SER A 288 1.03 -2.03 -14.09
C SER A 288 1.09 -3.43 -14.70
N GLU A 289 1.79 -3.57 -15.82
CA GLU A 289 1.97 -4.85 -16.50
C GLU A 289 2.69 -5.87 -15.61
N ASN A 290 3.73 -5.44 -14.91
CA ASN A 290 4.50 -6.31 -14.01
C ASN A 290 3.65 -6.95 -12.90
N GLN A 291 2.63 -6.26 -12.41
CA GLN A 291 1.72 -6.81 -11.38
C GLN A 291 0.82 -7.92 -11.95
N THR A 292 0.25 -7.72 -13.16
CA THR A 292 -0.57 -8.76 -13.83
C THR A 292 0.26 -10.00 -14.17
N GLN A 293 1.55 -9.82 -14.47
CA GLN A 293 2.49 -10.89 -14.81
C GLN A 293 2.60 -11.93 -13.68
N ASN A 294 2.57 -11.51 -12.42
CA ASN A 294 2.67 -12.43 -11.29
C ASN A 294 1.54 -13.45 -11.26
N THR A 295 0.31 -13.02 -11.48
CA THR A 295 -0.88 -13.89 -11.44
C THR A 295 -1.02 -14.71 -12.72
N ILE A 296 -0.84 -14.13 -13.93
CA ILE A 296 -0.93 -14.88 -15.20
C ILE A 296 0.15 -15.96 -15.31
N ARG A 297 1.34 -15.71 -14.74
CA ARG A 297 2.41 -16.69 -14.67
C ARG A 297 2.00 -17.91 -13.86
N MET A 298 1.32 -17.73 -12.72
CA MET A 298 0.78 -18.84 -11.94
C MET A 298 -0.29 -19.62 -12.70
N VAL A 299 -1.19 -18.91 -13.39
CA VAL A 299 -2.19 -19.55 -14.27
C VAL A 299 -1.50 -20.42 -15.32
N ARG A 300 -0.48 -19.90 -15.99
CA ARG A 300 0.30 -20.68 -16.98
C ARG A 300 1.04 -21.86 -16.35
N ALA A 301 1.57 -21.68 -15.14
CA ALA A 301 2.24 -22.76 -14.42
C ALA A 301 1.27 -23.92 -14.07
N PHE A 302 0.05 -23.61 -13.68
CA PHE A 302 -1.01 -24.63 -13.51
C PHE A 302 -1.36 -25.33 -14.84
N CYS A 303 -1.45 -24.57 -15.94
CA CYS A 303 -1.82 -25.13 -17.25
C CYS A 303 -0.68 -25.91 -17.89
N GLN A 304 0.56 -25.52 -17.69
CA GLN A 304 1.78 -26.00 -18.36
C GLN A 304 1.51 -26.39 -19.83
N LYS A 305 2.16 -25.79 -20.79
CA LYS A 305 1.97 -26.10 -22.21
C LYS A 305 2.10 -27.63 -22.41
N LYS A 306 0.98 -28.36 -22.71
CA LYS A 306 0.85 -29.83 -22.74
C LYS A 306 0.81 -30.54 -21.37
N GLY A 307 0.54 -29.82 -20.27
CA GLY A 307 0.26 -30.41 -18.95
C GLY A 307 -1.06 -31.18 -18.90
N ALA A 308 -1.34 -31.86 -17.77
CA ALA A 308 -2.57 -32.64 -17.60
C ALA A 308 -3.84 -31.79 -17.77
N LEU A 309 -3.87 -30.59 -17.17
CA LEU A 309 -4.99 -29.66 -17.27
C LEU A 309 -5.20 -29.17 -18.72
N ALA A 310 -4.12 -28.74 -19.39
CA ALA A 310 -4.20 -28.27 -20.77
C ALA A 310 -4.68 -29.35 -21.74
N ARG A 311 -4.27 -30.60 -21.54
CA ARG A 311 -4.76 -31.73 -22.34
C ARG A 311 -6.19 -32.11 -22.01
N LYS A 312 -6.59 -32.08 -20.73
CA LYS A 312 -7.97 -32.44 -20.30
C LYS A 312 -9.00 -31.49 -20.91
N TYR A 313 -8.69 -30.23 -21.03
CA TYR A 313 -9.60 -29.17 -21.53
C TYR A 313 -9.23 -28.65 -22.91
N ASP A 314 -8.23 -29.23 -23.58
CA ASP A 314 -7.71 -28.85 -24.91
C ASP A 314 -7.41 -27.34 -24.99
N LEU A 315 -6.62 -26.84 -24.04
CA LEU A 315 -6.35 -25.41 -23.89
C LEU A 315 -5.25 -24.92 -24.84
N GLU A 316 -5.50 -23.78 -25.47
CA GLU A 316 -4.46 -22.96 -26.05
C GLU A 316 -3.82 -22.09 -24.95
N VAL A 317 -2.54 -22.35 -24.65
CA VAL A 317 -1.79 -21.63 -23.60
C VAL A 317 -0.78 -20.70 -24.25
N ALA A 318 -1.11 -19.42 -24.32
CA ALA A 318 -0.25 -18.35 -24.83
C ALA A 318 0.44 -17.58 -23.67
N LYS A 319 1.28 -16.60 -24.01
CA LYS A 319 2.00 -15.77 -23.03
C LYS A 319 1.06 -14.90 -22.20
N THR A 320 0.04 -14.32 -22.81
CA THR A 320 -0.85 -13.29 -22.24
C THR A 320 -2.31 -13.74 -22.12
N PHE A 321 -2.64 -14.92 -22.64
CA PHE A 321 -4.00 -15.47 -22.54
C PHE A 321 -4.01 -17.00 -22.53
N ILE A 322 -5.14 -17.55 -22.09
CA ILE A 322 -5.50 -18.97 -22.23
C ILE A 322 -6.89 -19.03 -22.86
N GLU A 323 -7.05 -19.89 -23.87
CA GLU A 323 -8.30 -20.02 -24.61
C GLU A 323 -8.78 -21.47 -24.61
N THR A 324 -10.11 -21.64 -24.51
CA THR A 324 -10.75 -22.96 -24.57
C THR A 324 -11.35 -23.18 -25.96
N PRO A 325 -11.53 -24.42 -26.44
CA PRO A 325 -12.17 -24.70 -27.75
C PRO A 325 -13.58 -24.12 -27.87
N GLY A 326 -14.27 -23.94 -26.74
CA GLY A 326 -15.61 -23.34 -26.67
C GLY A 326 -15.63 -21.81 -26.69
N GLY A 327 -14.51 -21.13 -26.93
CA GLY A 327 -14.40 -19.67 -26.98
C GLY A 327 -14.29 -18.98 -25.61
N GLY A 328 -14.17 -19.77 -24.52
CA GLY A 328 -13.83 -19.21 -23.20
C GLY A 328 -12.41 -18.69 -23.19
N LYS A 329 -12.16 -17.54 -22.54
CA LYS A 329 -10.86 -16.86 -22.53
C LYS A 329 -10.48 -16.33 -21.17
N LEU A 330 -9.22 -16.54 -20.79
CA LEU A 330 -8.58 -15.89 -19.67
C LEU A 330 -7.45 -15.05 -20.21
N GLN A 331 -7.40 -13.76 -19.85
CA GLN A 331 -6.38 -12.84 -20.34
C GLN A 331 -5.95 -11.84 -19.27
N GLN A 332 -4.72 -11.36 -19.41
CA GLN A 332 -4.26 -10.21 -18.63
C GLN A 332 -4.68 -8.91 -19.32
N MET A 333 -4.99 -7.91 -18.50
CA MET A 333 -5.32 -6.57 -18.95
C MET A 333 -4.51 -5.55 -18.16
N THR A 334 -3.86 -4.64 -18.84
CA THR A 334 -3.17 -3.49 -18.24
C THR A 334 -3.77 -2.21 -18.79
N SER A 335 -3.90 -1.22 -17.91
CA SER A 335 -4.23 0.18 -18.16
C SER A 335 -5.53 0.55 -18.91
N SER A 336 -5.92 1.76 -18.69
CA SER A 336 -7.00 2.66 -19.09
C SER A 336 -8.43 2.08 -19.05
N ALA A 337 -9.26 2.72 -18.23
CA ALA A 337 -10.69 2.48 -18.13
C ALA A 337 -11.38 2.40 -19.52
N HIS A 338 -10.91 3.21 -20.49
CA HIS A 338 -11.48 3.25 -21.84
C HIS A 338 -11.26 1.97 -22.68
N SER A 339 -10.14 1.27 -22.49
CA SER A 339 -9.90 0.01 -23.22
C SER A 339 -10.71 -1.16 -22.70
N MET A 340 -11.32 -1.02 -21.51
CA MET A 340 -12.13 -2.05 -20.85
C MET A 340 -13.64 -1.84 -21.04
N GLU A 341 -14.07 -0.70 -21.59
CA GLU A 341 -15.49 -0.42 -21.84
C GLU A 341 -16.08 -1.42 -22.84
N GLY A 342 -17.27 -1.94 -22.51
CA GLY A 342 -18.05 -2.83 -23.39
C GLY A 342 -17.75 -4.33 -23.27
N GLY A 343 -16.77 -4.76 -22.50
CA GLY A 343 -16.44 -6.18 -22.31
C GLY A 343 -17.53 -6.96 -21.55
N GLU A 344 -17.91 -8.13 -22.07
CA GLU A 344 -18.83 -9.08 -21.41
C GLU A 344 -18.07 -9.96 -20.42
N VAL A 345 -17.58 -9.38 -19.33
CA VAL A 345 -16.67 -10.04 -18.40
C VAL A 345 -17.45 -10.89 -17.41
N SER A 346 -17.08 -12.17 -17.28
CA SER A 346 -17.70 -13.11 -16.36
C SER A 346 -17.05 -13.12 -14.97
N PHE A 347 -15.73 -12.87 -14.93
CA PHE A 347 -14.94 -12.83 -13.69
C PHE A 347 -13.70 -11.95 -13.85
N VAL A 348 -13.38 -11.15 -12.84
CA VAL A 348 -12.18 -10.32 -12.81
C VAL A 348 -11.41 -10.54 -11.52
N VAL A 349 -10.11 -10.70 -11.63
CA VAL A 349 -9.17 -10.57 -10.50
C VAL A 349 -8.45 -9.24 -10.60
N GLY A 350 -8.60 -8.40 -9.59
CA GLY A 350 -7.84 -7.17 -9.38
C GLY A 350 -6.70 -7.42 -8.39
N ASP A 351 -5.47 -7.26 -8.81
CA ASP A 351 -4.29 -7.53 -7.98
C ASP A 351 -3.69 -6.25 -7.42
N GLU A 352 -3.24 -6.29 -6.16
CA GLU A 352 -2.61 -5.17 -5.44
C GLU A 352 -3.45 -3.87 -5.45
N LEU A 353 -4.71 -3.95 -5.02
CA LEU A 353 -5.66 -2.82 -5.04
C LEU A 353 -5.21 -1.61 -4.21
N GLU A 354 -4.29 -1.78 -3.26
CA GLU A 354 -3.67 -0.68 -2.51
C GLU A 354 -2.84 0.26 -3.39
N HIS A 355 -2.38 -0.22 -4.56
CA HIS A 355 -1.66 0.57 -5.56
C HIS A 355 -2.56 1.15 -6.66
N TRP A 356 -3.87 0.87 -6.64
CA TRP A 356 -4.82 1.46 -7.59
C TRP A 356 -5.23 2.86 -7.15
N LEU A 357 -4.29 3.81 -7.30
CA LEU A 357 -4.44 5.20 -6.86
C LEU A 357 -5.15 6.07 -7.91
N PRO A 358 -5.77 7.20 -7.53
CA PRO A 358 -6.39 8.14 -8.45
C PRO A 358 -5.45 8.65 -9.54
N ALA A 359 -4.19 8.91 -9.20
CA ALA A 359 -3.17 9.37 -10.14
C ALA A 359 -2.88 8.35 -11.27
N GLN A 360 -3.13 7.07 -11.02
CA GLN A 360 -2.95 5.97 -11.98
C GLN A 360 -4.27 5.52 -12.64
N GLY A 361 -5.36 6.22 -12.37
CA GLY A 361 -6.69 5.86 -12.89
C GLY A 361 -7.34 4.65 -12.22
N GLY A 362 -6.78 4.14 -11.11
CA GLY A 362 -7.24 2.94 -10.41
C GLY A 362 -8.74 2.94 -10.05
N PRO A 363 -9.26 3.98 -9.36
CA PRO A 363 -10.70 4.04 -9.04
C PRO A 363 -11.63 4.06 -10.26
N ALA A 364 -11.24 4.74 -11.35
CA ALA A 364 -12.01 4.75 -12.59
C ALA A 364 -12.03 3.37 -13.26
N MET A 365 -10.90 2.67 -13.24
CA MET A 365 -10.78 1.31 -13.74
C MET A 365 -11.66 0.34 -12.94
N LEU A 366 -11.67 0.44 -11.60
CA LEU A 366 -12.55 -0.35 -10.75
C LEU A 366 -14.03 -0.12 -11.07
N GLN A 367 -14.45 1.14 -11.27
CA GLN A 367 -15.83 1.48 -11.65
C GLN A 367 -16.22 0.84 -13.00
N THR A 368 -15.33 0.91 -14.00
CA THR A 368 -15.57 0.28 -15.31
C THR A 368 -15.72 -1.24 -15.20
N ILE A 369 -14.86 -1.89 -14.41
CA ILE A 369 -14.95 -3.34 -14.13
C ILE A 369 -16.28 -3.68 -13.48
N GLN A 370 -16.70 -2.94 -12.46
CA GLN A 370 -17.98 -3.15 -11.76
C GLN A 370 -19.17 -2.96 -12.70
N GLN A 371 -19.15 -1.96 -13.58
CA GLN A 371 -20.20 -1.74 -14.59
C GLN A 371 -20.29 -2.88 -15.60
N ASN A 372 -19.17 -3.36 -16.12
CA ASN A 372 -19.12 -4.49 -17.04
C ASN A 372 -19.59 -5.79 -16.40
N ALA A 373 -19.12 -6.07 -15.18
CA ALA A 373 -19.55 -7.24 -14.42
C ALA A 373 -21.07 -7.21 -14.11
N ALA A 374 -21.64 -6.04 -13.86
CA ALA A 374 -23.06 -5.88 -13.58
C ALA A 374 -23.96 -6.30 -14.76
N LYS A 375 -23.53 -6.05 -16.01
CA LYS A 375 -24.29 -6.40 -17.24
C LYS A 375 -24.47 -7.90 -17.40
N MET A 376 -23.44 -8.69 -17.13
CA MET A 376 -23.41 -10.14 -17.34
C MET A 376 -23.63 -10.96 -16.07
N GLY A 377 -23.92 -10.33 -14.92
CA GLY A 377 -23.91 -11.02 -13.63
C GLY A 377 -22.52 -11.52 -13.23
N GLY A 378 -21.47 -10.91 -13.79
CA GLY A 378 -20.08 -11.20 -13.51
C GLY A 378 -19.67 -10.86 -12.09
N ARG A 379 -18.49 -11.34 -11.67
CA ARG A 379 -18.00 -11.23 -10.30
C ARG A 379 -16.57 -10.70 -10.28
N PHE A 380 -16.20 -10.06 -9.17
CA PHE A 380 -14.91 -9.48 -8.94
C PHE A 380 -14.24 -10.04 -7.68
N MET A 381 -12.98 -10.38 -7.77
CA MET A 381 -12.14 -10.68 -6.60
C MET A 381 -10.94 -9.74 -6.59
N GLY A 382 -10.72 -9.07 -5.47
CA GLY A 382 -9.56 -8.21 -5.27
C GLY A 382 -8.58 -8.79 -4.26
N THR A 383 -7.28 -8.59 -4.51
CA THR A 383 -6.22 -8.84 -3.52
C THR A 383 -5.55 -7.53 -3.16
N CYS A 384 -5.18 -7.35 -1.91
CA CYS A 384 -4.43 -6.19 -1.43
C CYS A 384 -3.66 -6.49 -0.15
N ASN A 385 -2.68 -5.63 0.14
CA ASN A 385 -2.16 -5.43 1.49
C ASN A 385 -2.93 -4.27 2.17
N ALA A 386 -2.58 -3.94 3.41
CA ALA A 386 -3.09 -2.73 4.03
C ALA A 386 -2.52 -1.48 3.32
N TRP A 387 -3.37 -0.51 3.10
CA TRP A 387 -3.09 0.74 2.36
C TRP A 387 -2.61 1.87 3.28
N VAL A 388 -2.17 2.96 2.67
CA VAL A 388 -1.98 4.24 3.37
C VAL A 388 -3.33 4.96 3.41
N PRO A 389 -3.90 5.20 4.60
CA PRO A 389 -5.17 5.90 4.71
C PRO A 389 -5.15 7.26 4.04
N GLY A 390 -6.18 7.54 3.22
CA GLY A 390 -6.43 8.80 2.53
C GLY A 390 -5.74 9.00 1.21
N GLU A 391 -4.94 8.06 0.73
CA GLU A 391 -4.46 8.05 -0.66
C GLU A 391 -5.60 7.74 -1.65
N GLN A 392 -6.79 7.44 -1.15
CA GLN A 392 -7.97 7.11 -1.96
C GLN A 392 -7.73 5.94 -2.92
N SER A 393 -6.96 4.95 -2.46
CA SER A 393 -6.77 3.72 -3.22
C SER A 393 -8.08 2.96 -3.40
N SER A 394 -8.17 2.12 -4.42
CA SER A 394 -9.34 1.24 -4.59
C SER A 394 -9.53 0.28 -3.43
N ALA A 395 -8.44 -0.14 -2.74
CA ALA A 395 -8.53 -0.96 -1.53
C ALA A 395 -9.21 -0.21 -0.39
N GLU A 396 -8.87 1.07 -0.17
CA GLU A 396 -9.50 1.93 0.83
C GLU A 396 -11.00 2.14 0.53
N ALA A 397 -11.32 2.51 -0.72
CA ALA A 397 -12.70 2.76 -1.14
C ALA A 397 -13.61 1.54 -0.96
N ILE A 398 -13.12 0.33 -1.25
CA ILE A 398 -13.91 -0.90 -1.07
C ILE A 398 -14.08 -1.23 0.41
N PHE A 399 -13.04 -1.00 1.24
CA PHE A 399 -13.16 -1.21 2.68
C PHE A 399 -14.20 -0.28 3.31
N GLU A 400 -14.22 1.01 2.94
CA GLU A 400 -15.25 1.96 3.38
C GLU A 400 -16.66 1.50 2.95
N ALA A 401 -16.82 1.08 1.69
CA ALA A 401 -18.09 0.55 1.20
C ALA A 401 -18.53 -0.72 1.94
N TRP A 402 -17.59 -1.57 2.35
CA TRP A 402 -17.88 -2.74 3.19
C TRP A 402 -18.30 -2.33 4.60
N CYS A 403 -17.64 -1.35 5.22
CA CYS A 403 -18.07 -0.81 6.52
C CYS A 403 -19.48 -0.25 6.45
N ASP A 404 -19.79 0.56 5.43
CA ASP A 404 -21.14 1.11 5.21
C ASP A 404 -22.19 0.01 5.04
N GLN A 405 -21.81 -1.12 4.41
CA GLN A 405 -22.67 -2.29 4.27
C GLN A 405 -22.95 -2.95 5.62
N GLU A 406 -21.93 -3.17 6.43
CA GLU A 406 -22.05 -3.81 7.75
C GLU A 406 -22.84 -2.91 8.75
N ASP A 407 -22.70 -1.59 8.61
CA ASP A 407 -23.47 -0.58 9.37
C ASP A 407 -24.92 -0.42 8.85
N GLY A 408 -25.31 -1.17 7.81
CA GLY A 408 -26.66 -1.12 7.24
C GLY A 408 -27.00 0.15 6.46
N LEU A 409 -26.00 0.93 6.07
CA LEU A 409 -26.16 2.20 5.34
C LEU A 409 -26.38 2.01 3.84
N THR A 410 -26.11 0.80 3.31
CA THR A 410 -26.28 0.50 1.88
C THR A 410 -27.67 -0.02 1.57
N ARG A 411 -28.23 0.41 0.41
CA ARG A 411 -29.55 -0.04 -0.08
C ARG A 411 -29.49 -1.27 -0.99
N GLY A 412 -28.30 -1.70 -1.41
CA GLY A 412 -28.08 -2.80 -2.34
C GLY A 412 -28.33 -4.16 -1.71
N LYS A 413 -28.87 -5.12 -2.49
CA LYS A 413 -29.02 -6.53 -2.06
C LYS A 413 -27.76 -7.37 -2.28
N THR A 414 -26.85 -6.91 -3.13
CA THR A 414 -25.55 -7.55 -3.39
C THR A 414 -24.54 -7.08 -2.38
N LYS A 415 -23.85 -8.02 -1.77
CA LYS A 415 -22.90 -7.76 -0.70
C LYS A 415 -21.45 -7.85 -1.17
N ILE A 416 -20.57 -7.15 -0.47
CA ILE A 416 -19.12 -7.29 -0.54
C ILE A 416 -18.73 -8.32 0.53
N LEU A 417 -17.99 -9.35 0.14
CA LEU A 417 -17.29 -10.24 1.07
C LEU A 417 -15.91 -9.65 1.33
N TYR A 418 -15.55 -9.42 2.59
CA TYR A 418 -14.24 -8.91 2.96
C TYR A 418 -13.52 -9.92 3.84
N ASP A 419 -12.36 -10.39 3.42
CA ASP A 419 -11.52 -11.35 4.14
C ASP A 419 -10.21 -10.67 4.58
N ALA A 420 -10.08 -10.45 5.87
CA ALA A 420 -8.87 -9.93 6.48
C ALA A 420 -8.71 -10.44 7.90
N ARG A 421 -7.50 -10.86 8.26
CA ARG A 421 -7.05 -10.98 9.64
C ARG A 421 -6.13 -9.80 9.95
N ILE A 422 -6.50 -9.04 10.98
CA ILE A 422 -5.91 -7.74 11.32
C ILE A 422 -5.41 -7.83 12.75
N ALA A 423 -4.17 -7.49 12.98
CA ALA A 423 -3.64 -7.45 14.35
C ALA A 423 -4.51 -6.53 15.25
N PRO A 424 -4.75 -6.90 16.51
CA PRO A 424 -5.52 -6.10 17.45
C PRO A 424 -5.01 -4.65 17.54
N PRO A 425 -5.90 -3.66 17.74
CA PRO A 425 -5.51 -2.24 17.77
C PRO A 425 -4.48 -1.90 18.87
N ASN A 426 -4.51 -2.61 19.98
CA ASN A 426 -3.58 -2.49 21.11
C ASN A 426 -2.29 -3.32 20.96
N THR A 427 -1.94 -3.76 19.75
CA THR A 427 -0.69 -4.47 19.46
C THR A 427 0.49 -3.50 19.56
N VAL A 428 1.51 -3.91 20.32
CA VAL A 428 2.81 -3.24 20.40
C VAL A 428 3.87 -4.02 19.63
N LEU A 429 4.90 -3.33 19.15
CA LEU A 429 5.98 -3.95 18.35
C LEU A 429 7.08 -4.59 19.23
N THR A 430 6.74 -4.98 20.46
CA THR A 430 7.63 -5.67 21.39
C THR A 430 6.96 -6.95 21.89
N ASP A 431 7.76 -7.90 22.38
CA ASP A 431 7.27 -9.12 23.05
C ASP A 431 7.09 -8.94 24.57
N GLU A 432 7.32 -7.74 25.09
CA GLU A 432 7.12 -7.35 26.50
C GLU A 432 5.95 -6.35 26.58
N PRO A 433 4.68 -6.79 26.37
CA PRO A 433 3.53 -5.91 26.41
C PRO A 433 3.19 -5.51 27.86
N GLU A 434 2.72 -4.28 28.05
CA GLU A 434 2.08 -3.84 29.30
C GLU A 434 0.69 -4.46 29.45
N GLU A 435 0.09 -4.29 30.65
CA GLU A 435 -1.26 -4.79 30.90
C GLU A 435 -2.28 -4.19 29.92
N GLY A 436 -3.05 -5.05 29.27
CA GLY A 436 -4.03 -4.65 28.25
C GLY A 436 -3.50 -4.51 26.84
N GLN A 437 -2.20 -4.70 26.59
CA GLN A 437 -1.59 -4.71 25.25
C GLN A 437 -1.42 -6.14 24.71
N VAL A 438 -1.28 -6.27 23.41
CA VAL A 438 -0.97 -7.53 22.72
C VAL A 438 0.47 -7.46 22.22
N GLY A 439 1.31 -8.40 22.67
CA GLY A 439 2.70 -8.51 22.21
C GLY A 439 2.82 -8.94 20.74
N LEU A 440 3.93 -8.59 20.12
CA LEU A 440 4.19 -8.78 18.70
C LEU A 440 4.03 -10.24 18.26
N THR A 441 4.61 -11.20 18.99
CA THR A 441 4.52 -12.63 18.64
C THR A 441 3.06 -13.09 18.55
N LYS A 442 2.22 -12.80 19.55
CA LYS A 442 0.80 -13.19 19.53
C LYS A 442 0.03 -12.53 18.39
N ALA A 443 0.33 -11.27 18.08
CA ALA A 443 -0.31 -10.58 16.96
C ALA A 443 0.06 -11.20 15.61
N LEU A 444 1.33 -11.58 15.42
CA LEU A 444 1.80 -12.25 14.21
C LEU A 444 1.21 -13.66 14.09
N GLU A 445 1.19 -14.45 15.17
CA GLU A 445 0.55 -15.76 15.18
C GLU A 445 -0.91 -15.68 14.75
N TYR A 446 -1.64 -14.69 15.23
CA TYR A 446 -3.03 -14.46 14.83
C TYR A 446 -3.18 -14.08 13.35
N VAL A 447 -2.37 -13.13 12.88
CA VAL A 447 -2.46 -12.62 11.50
C VAL A 447 -2.07 -13.70 10.47
N TYR A 448 -1.09 -14.55 10.81
CA TYR A 448 -0.53 -15.57 9.93
C TYR A 448 -1.00 -17.00 10.24
N GLU A 449 -2.02 -17.18 11.09
CA GLU A 449 -2.52 -18.50 11.52
C GLU A 449 -2.77 -19.47 10.35
N ASP A 450 -3.27 -18.97 9.22
CA ASP A 450 -3.53 -19.73 8.00
C ASP A 450 -2.29 -19.93 7.11
N CYS A 451 -1.13 -19.46 7.55
CA CYS A 451 0.11 -19.46 6.78
C CYS A 451 1.24 -20.22 7.51
N PRO A 452 1.11 -21.55 7.74
CA PRO A 452 2.08 -22.32 8.52
C PRO A 452 3.48 -22.37 7.88
N TRP A 453 3.62 -21.88 6.66
CA TRP A 453 4.89 -21.75 5.95
C TRP A 453 5.65 -20.45 6.26
N VAL A 454 5.05 -19.53 7.00
CA VAL A 454 5.65 -18.23 7.33
C VAL A 454 6.53 -18.35 8.57
N ASN A 455 7.78 -17.87 8.48
CA ASN A 455 8.67 -17.78 9.63
C ASN A 455 8.43 -16.46 10.38
N LEU A 456 7.71 -16.55 11.51
CA LEU A 456 7.35 -15.38 12.31
C LEU A 456 8.56 -14.73 12.97
N GLU A 457 9.59 -15.49 13.36
CA GLU A 457 10.82 -14.95 13.94
C GLU A 457 11.56 -14.03 12.96
N SER A 458 11.65 -14.42 11.68
CA SER A 458 12.23 -13.55 10.66
C SER A 458 11.45 -12.26 10.46
N ILE A 459 10.12 -12.30 10.60
CA ILE A 459 9.28 -11.09 10.53
C ILE A 459 9.55 -10.19 11.72
N LYS A 460 9.71 -10.75 12.92
CA LYS A 460 10.02 -9.99 14.15
C LYS A 460 11.36 -9.28 14.03
N GLU A 461 12.41 -9.99 13.63
CA GLU A 461 13.74 -9.42 13.41
C GLU A 461 13.70 -8.26 12.40
N GLN A 462 12.89 -8.37 11.35
CA GLN A 462 12.71 -7.28 10.42
C GLN A 462 11.97 -6.09 11.04
N ILE A 463 10.91 -6.34 11.80
CA ILE A 463 10.15 -5.29 12.51
C ILE A 463 11.06 -4.51 13.47
N TRP A 464 11.99 -5.20 14.12
CA TRP A 464 12.93 -4.61 15.06
C TRP A 464 14.18 -4.00 14.40
N SER A 465 14.33 -4.15 13.08
CA SER A 465 15.45 -3.52 12.37
C SER A 465 15.31 -2.00 12.36
N PRO A 466 16.32 -1.24 12.80
CA PRO A 466 16.28 0.24 12.80
C PRO A 466 16.09 0.85 11.40
N GLU A 467 16.45 0.11 10.34
CA GLU A 467 16.33 0.56 8.95
C GLU A 467 14.93 0.33 8.36
N TYR A 468 14.05 -0.42 9.07
CA TYR A 468 12.73 -0.74 8.56
C TYR A 468 11.67 0.11 9.27
N PRO A 469 10.99 1.02 8.57
CA PRO A 469 10.01 1.93 9.17
C PRO A 469 8.89 1.18 9.89
N GLU A 470 8.55 1.61 11.10
CA GLU A 470 7.48 1.04 11.91
C GLU A 470 6.13 1.01 11.18
N SER A 471 5.82 2.08 10.45
CA SER A 471 4.62 2.19 9.63
C SER A 471 4.51 1.10 8.58
N ARG A 472 5.62 0.69 7.97
CA ARG A 472 5.67 -0.47 7.06
C ARG A 472 5.42 -1.78 7.78
N SER A 473 5.96 -1.94 8.97
CA SER A 473 5.71 -3.10 9.83
C SER A 473 4.23 -3.26 10.12
N ILE A 474 3.59 -2.18 10.53
CA ILE A 474 2.15 -2.15 10.84
C ILE A 474 1.31 -2.48 9.59
N ARG A 475 1.64 -1.95 8.42
CA ARG A 475 0.88 -2.20 7.20
C ARG A 475 1.08 -3.60 6.64
N PHE A 476 2.33 -4.02 6.50
CA PHE A 476 2.64 -5.22 5.73
C PHE A 476 2.63 -6.49 6.57
N PHE A 477 2.96 -6.42 7.86
CA PHE A 477 3.00 -7.61 8.71
C PHE A 477 1.82 -7.70 9.67
N LEU A 478 1.33 -6.57 10.18
CA LEU A 478 0.17 -6.55 11.07
C LEU A 478 -1.16 -6.31 10.34
N ASN A 479 -1.12 -6.17 9.02
CA ASN A 479 -2.29 -5.98 8.15
C ASN A 479 -3.19 -4.80 8.56
N ARG A 480 -2.60 -3.73 9.12
CA ARG A 480 -3.31 -2.54 9.59
C ARG A 480 -3.00 -1.34 8.69
N PRO A 481 -4.02 -0.65 8.15
CA PRO A 481 -3.79 0.64 7.48
C PRO A 481 -3.07 1.61 8.41
N ASN A 482 -2.00 2.21 7.93
CA ASN A 482 -1.22 3.16 8.72
C ASN A 482 -0.72 4.32 7.85
N ALA A 483 -0.94 5.55 8.33
CA ALA A 483 -0.56 6.79 7.67
C ALA A 483 0.76 7.39 8.20
N ALA A 484 1.39 6.80 9.20
CA ALA A 484 2.50 7.42 9.95
C ALA A 484 3.71 7.82 9.07
N GLU A 485 3.96 7.15 7.95
CA GLU A 485 5.07 7.50 7.04
C GLU A 485 4.94 8.87 6.36
N ALA A 486 3.73 9.43 6.30
CA ALA A 486 3.47 10.69 5.62
C ALA A 486 2.99 11.79 6.56
N SER A 487 2.79 11.51 7.84
CA SER A 487 2.31 12.50 8.80
C SER A 487 3.39 13.55 9.05
N TRP A 488 3.01 14.83 8.95
CA TRP A 488 3.93 15.93 9.24
C TRP A 488 4.23 16.00 10.74
N ILE A 489 3.19 15.90 11.59
CA ILE A 489 3.28 15.90 13.07
C ILE A 489 2.29 14.87 13.60
N THR A 490 2.65 14.14 14.64
CA THR A 490 1.75 13.25 15.35
C THR A 490 0.83 14.05 16.30
N LEU A 491 -0.32 13.49 16.61
CA LEU A 491 -1.24 14.10 17.56
C LEU A 491 -0.64 14.20 18.96
N GLU A 492 0.22 13.26 19.33
CA GLU A 492 0.92 13.25 20.61
C GLU A 492 1.89 14.44 20.72
N GLU A 493 2.79 14.62 19.73
CA GLU A 493 3.72 15.75 19.67
C GLU A 493 2.97 17.09 19.73
N TRP A 494 1.86 17.22 19.01
CA TRP A 494 1.01 18.41 19.05
C TRP A 494 0.38 18.64 20.44
N THR A 495 -0.14 17.57 21.07
CA THR A 495 -0.82 17.65 22.38
C THR A 495 0.12 18.10 23.51
N GLN A 496 1.42 17.81 23.41
CA GLN A 496 2.42 18.25 24.40
C GLN A 496 2.58 19.76 24.48
N LEU A 497 2.25 20.49 23.40
CA LEU A 497 2.30 21.96 23.38
C LEU A 497 1.01 22.62 23.90
N ARG A 498 0.01 21.82 24.27
CA ARG A 498 -1.30 22.32 24.67
C ARG A 498 -1.23 23.07 25.97
N LYS A 499 -1.74 24.34 25.98
CA LYS A 499 -1.83 25.20 27.16
C LYS A 499 -3.18 25.93 27.19
N PRO A 500 -4.29 25.23 27.48
CA PRO A 500 -5.64 25.77 27.35
C PRO A 500 -5.96 26.86 28.39
N ASP A 501 -5.18 26.95 29.46
CA ASP A 501 -5.35 27.96 30.51
C ASP A 501 -4.77 29.33 30.09
N ARG A 502 -3.90 29.36 29.07
CA ARG A 502 -3.39 30.59 28.47
C ARG A 502 -4.49 31.22 27.61
N LYS A 503 -5.14 32.24 28.14
CA LYS A 503 -6.12 33.03 27.38
C LYS A 503 -5.45 34.25 26.77
N VAL A 504 -5.79 34.56 25.52
CA VAL A 504 -5.34 35.79 24.83
C VAL A 504 -6.29 36.92 25.20
N GLU A 505 -5.76 37.92 25.86
CA GLU A 505 -6.58 39.04 26.36
C GLU A 505 -6.84 40.10 25.28
N PRO A 506 -7.96 40.80 25.34
CA PRO A 506 -8.21 41.96 24.47
C PRO A 506 -7.08 42.97 24.54
N GLY A 507 -6.63 43.46 23.38
CA GLY A 507 -5.55 44.43 23.27
C GLY A 507 -4.13 43.80 23.24
N GLU A 508 -3.97 42.48 23.44
CA GLU A 508 -2.66 41.84 23.26
C GLU A 508 -2.15 42.03 21.83
N GLN A 509 -0.82 42.20 21.74
CA GLN A 509 -0.13 42.28 20.44
C GLN A 509 -0.05 40.93 19.79
N ILE A 510 -0.61 40.81 18.61
CA ILE A 510 -0.64 39.55 17.84
C ILE A 510 -0.24 39.78 16.39
N VAL A 511 0.20 38.71 15.76
CA VAL A 511 0.19 38.58 14.29
C VAL A 511 -0.89 37.58 13.85
N MET A 512 -1.39 37.74 12.61
CA MET A 512 -2.42 36.86 12.06
C MET A 512 -2.03 36.36 10.67
N PHE A 513 -2.40 35.12 10.37
CA PHE A 513 -2.32 34.58 9.01
C PHE A 513 -3.66 34.01 8.57
N PHE A 514 -4.01 34.30 7.32
CA PHE A 514 -5.27 33.88 6.71
C PHE A 514 -5.02 33.02 5.47
N ASP A 515 -5.73 31.91 5.39
CA ASP A 515 -5.84 31.07 4.21
C ASP A 515 -7.32 30.79 3.93
N GLY A 516 -7.76 31.03 2.70
CA GLY A 516 -9.18 30.97 2.39
C GLY A 516 -9.53 30.43 1.02
N SER A 517 -10.57 29.59 1.00
CA SER A 517 -11.27 29.17 -0.20
C SER A 517 -12.74 29.59 -0.13
N LYS A 518 -13.34 30.00 -1.26
CA LYS A 518 -14.76 30.36 -1.33
C LYS A 518 -15.67 29.16 -1.57
N SER A 519 -15.09 28.00 -1.99
CA SER A 519 -15.86 26.80 -2.34
C SER A 519 -15.09 25.51 -2.10
N ASN A 520 -15.80 24.47 -1.63
CA ASN A 520 -15.30 23.11 -1.45
C ASN A 520 -14.13 22.92 -0.47
N ASP A 521 -13.62 24.01 0.14
CA ASP A 521 -12.56 23.96 1.12
C ASP A 521 -12.87 24.89 2.32
N HIS A 522 -12.12 24.73 3.41
CA HIS A 522 -12.30 25.57 4.58
C HIS A 522 -11.58 26.91 4.43
N THR A 523 -12.01 27.88 5.19
CA THR A 523 -11.35 29.19 5.36
C THR A 523 -10.92 29.30 6.81
N ALA A 524 -9.71 29.75 7.06
CA ALA A 524 -9.11 29.77 8.38
C ALA A 524 -8.37 31.08 8.69
N LEU A 525 -8.39 31.47 9.95
CA LEU A 525 -7.64 32.59 10.50
C LEU A 525 -7.03 32.16 11.84
N VAL A 526 -5.71 32.25 11.97
CA VAL A 526 -4.96 31.89 13.17
C VAL A 526 -4.11 33.06 13.63
N GLY A 527 -4.09 33.27 14.95
CA GLY A 527 -3.27 34.26 15.63
C GLY A 527 -2.07 33.66 16.32
N CYS A 528 -1.00 34.46 16.45
CA CYS A 528 0.18 34.17 17.26
C CYS A 528 0.52 35.38 18.13
N CYS A 529 0.58 35.20 19.46
CA CYS A 529 0.92 36.25 20.41
C CYS A 529 2.36 36.67 20.28
N MET A 530 2.59 37.99 20.28
CA MET A 530 3.94 38.55 20.13
C MET A 530 4.81 38.37 21.38
N GLU A 531 4.21 38.21 22.55
CA GLU A 531 4.91 38.04 23.81
C GLU A 531 5.61 36.67 23.89
N ASP A 532 4.85 35.60 23.77
CA ASP A 532 5.25 34.23 24.07
C ASP A 532 5.14 33.26 22.88
N GLY A 533 4.68 33.74 21.73
CA GLY A 533 4.50 32.90 20.54
C GLY A 533 3.30 31.93 20.63
N HIS A 534 2.39 32.11 21.58
CA HIS A 534 1.21 31.27 21.75
C HIS A 534 0.29 31.33 20.52
N ILE A 535 -0.09 30.16 20.01
CA ILE A 535 -0.97 29.99 18.85
C ILE A 535 -2.41 29.79 19.30
N PHE A 536 -3.35 30.47 18.65
CA PHE A 536 -4.77 30.33 18.94
C PHE A 536 -5.63 30.51 17.69
N LYS A 537 -6.77 29.81 17.67
CA LYS A 537 -7.72 29.92 16.58
C LYS A 537 -8.55 31.19 16.72
N ILE A 538 -8.56 32.06 15.70
CA ILE A 538 -9.42 33.23 15.61
C ILE A 538 -10.71 32.91 14.85
N GLY A 539 -10.60 32.20 13.72
CA GLY A 539 -11.75 31.88 12.89
C GLY A 539 -11.56 30.59 12.08
N HIS A 540 -12.68 29.88 11.89
CA HIS A 540 -12.74 28.67 11.06
C HIS A 540 -14.13 28.59 10.42
N TRP A 541 -14.21 28.74 9.09
CA TRP A 541 -15.45 28.75 8.34
C TRP A 541 -15.50 27.60 7.35
N LYS A 542 -16.57 26.82 7.42
CA LYS A 542 -16.80 25.67 6.56
C LYS A 542 -17.77 26.01 5.45
N PRO A 543 -17.66 25.38 4.27
CA PRO A 543 -18.67 25.54 3.22
C PRO A 543 -20.06 25.10 3.70
N GLU A 544 -21.06 25.94 3.46
CA GLU A 544 -22.45 25.70 3.88
C GLU A 544 -23.21 24.89 2.82
N LYS A 545 -23.96 23.89 3.27
CA LYS A 545 -24.86 23.10 2.39
C LYS A 545 -26.13 23.91 2.08
N PRO A 546 -26.74 23.79 0.86
CA PRO A 546 -26.41 22.78 -0.19
C PRO A 546 -25.38 23.27 -1.22
N LEU A 547 -24.97 24.55 -1.22
CA LEU A 547 -24.17 25.17 -2.29
C LEU A 547 -22.65 24.89 -2.17
N GLY A 548 -22.17 24.42 -1.03
CA GLY A 548 -20.75 24.21 -0.79
C GLY A 548 -19.91 25.49 -0.81
N VAL A 549 -20.49 26.64 -0.42
CA VAL A 549 -19.87 27.97 -0.45
C VAL A 549 -19.64 28.46 0.97
N VAL A 550 -18.48 29.09 1.21
CA VAL A 550 -18.20 29.74 2.50
C VAL A 550 -18.93 31.08 2.60
N ASN A 551 -19.46 31.37 3.76
CA ASN A 551 -20.12 32.67 4.04
C ASN A 551 -19.07 33.78 4.12
N VAL A 552 -18.90 34.50 3.02
CA VAL A 552 -17.89 35.58 2.85
C VAL A 552 -18.09 36.70 3.86
N ALA A 553 -19.35 37.07 4.13
CA ALA A 553 -19.65 38.15 5.09
C ALA A 553 -19.28 37.76 6.53
N ALA A 554 -19.46 36.46 6.89
CA ALA A 554 -19.08 35.98 8.21
C ALA A 554 -17.55 35.96 8.38
N VAL A 555 -16.80 35.64 7.31
CA VAL A 555 -15.34 35.70 7.31
C VAL A 555 -14.84 37.12 7.48
N ASP A 556 -15.36 38.08 6.68
CA ASP A 556 -14.97 39.48 6.79
C ASP A 556 -15.28 40.05 8.19
N ALA A 557 -16.45 39.74 8.72
CA ALA A 557 -16.83 40.14 10.09
C ALA A 557 -15.86 39.53 11.14
N GLY A 558 -15.40 38.30 10.94
CA GLY A 558 -14.41 37.65 11.81
C GLY A 558 -13.05 38.34 11.78
N VAL A 559 -12.58 38.73 10.60
CA VAL A 559 -11.33 39.51 10.45
C VAL A 559 -11.46 40.87 11.14
N ARG A 560 -12.55 41.62 10.89
CA ARG A 560 -12.79 42.90 11.51
C ARG A 560 -12.84 42.82 13.03
N LYS A 561 -13.57 41.82 13.56
CA LYS A 561 -13.64 41.56 15.00
C LYS A 561 -12.26 41.27 15.61
N ALA A 562 -11.36 40.57 14.89
CA ALA A 562 -10.01 40.36 15.38
C ALA A 562 -9.23 41.68 15.53
N PHE A 563 -9.35 42.59 14.56
CA PHE A 563 -8.76 43.92 14.64
C PHE A 563 -9.37 44.81 15.72
N ASP A 564 -10.65 44.61 16.07
CA ASP A 564 -11.31 45.30 17.16
C ASP A 564 -10.93 44.74 18.53
N THR A 565 -10.63 43.45 18.59
CA THR A 565 -10.33 42.75 19.84
C THR A 565 -8.88 42.85 20.23
N TYR A 566 -7.97 42.70 19.26
CA TYR A 566 -6.53 42.56 19.50
C TYR A 566 -5.74 43.71 18.88
N ASN A 567 -4.54 43.94 19.38
CA ASN A 567 -3.58 44.82 18.75
C ASN A 567 -2.81 44.08 17.67
N VAL A 568 -3.39 44.03 16.45
CA VAL A 568 -2.79 43.30 15.32
C VAL A 568 -1.64 44.10 14.74
N VAL A 569 -0.40 43.64 14.94
CA VAL A 569 0.83 44.33 14.47
C VAL A 569 1.22 43.92 13.06
N ALA A 570 0.85 42.73 12.61
CA ALA A 570 1.02 42.30 11.22
C ALA A 570 -0.08 41.29 10.85
N PHE A 571 -0.52 41.34 9.60
CA PHE A 571 -1.53 40.45 9.04
C PHE A 571 -1.16 40.10 7.61
N TRP A 572 -0.87 38.79 7.33
CA TRP A 572 -0.64 38.31 5.98
C TRP A 572 -1.75 37.34 5.58
N ALA A 573 -2.22 37.48 4.33
CA ALA A 573 -3.35 36.71 3.81
C ALA A 573 -3.07 36.16 2.43
N ASP A 574 -3.35 34.86 2.19
CA ASP A 574 -3.28 34.30 0.83
C ASP A 574 -4.29 34.94 -0.10
N VAL A 575 -3.85 35.25 -1.30
CA VAL A 575 -4.60 36.07 -2.27
C VAL A 575 -5.67 35.24 -2.99
N ARG A 576 -5.48 33.94 -3.14
CA ARG A 576 -6.33 33.09 -3.96
C ARG A 576 -7.82 33.19 -3.52
N GLU A 577 -8.70 33.44 -4.49
CA GLU A 577 -10.16 33.61 -4.32
C GLU A 577 -10.58 34.80 -3.44
N TRP A 578 -9.68 35.39 -2.64
CA TRP A 578 -9.96 36.51 -1.73
C TRP A 578 -9.34 37.84 -2.17
N GLU A 579 -8.97 37.97 -3.44
CA GLU A 579 -8.22 39.11 -3.97
C GLU A 579 -8.85 40.46 -3.67
N SER A 580 -10.19 40.61 -3.77
CA SER A 580 -10.90 41.84 -3.46
C SER A 580 -10.77 42.28 -2.00
N PHE A 581 -10.63 41.35 -1.07
CA PHE A 581 -10.43 41.66 0.34
C PHE A 581 -8.95 41.89 0.65
N THR A 582 -8.09 40.96 0.21
CA THR A 582 -6.66 40.98 0.57
C THR A 582 -5.87 42.12 -0.09
N ARG A 583 -6.29 42.56 -1.29
CA ARG A 583 -5.62 43.63 -2.03
C ARG A 583 -6.30 45.00 -1.92
N THR A 584 -7.59 45.03 -1.53
CA THR A 584 -8.34 46.29 -1.54
C THR A 584 -8.97 46.56 -0.16
N ALA A 585 -10.05 45.88 0.23
CA ALA A 585 -10.86 46.24 1.39
C ALA A 585 -10.06 46.20 2.70
N TRP A 586 -9.37 45.11 3.01
CA TRP A 586 -8.61 45.02 4.26
C TRP A 586 -7.36 45.93 4.30
N PRO A 587 -6.60 46.14 3.21
CA PRO A 587 -5.56 47.16 3.16
C PRO A 587 -6.05 48.58 3.39
N GLU A 588 -7.18 48.95 2.81
CA GLU A 588 -7.80 50.27 3.02
C GLU A 588 -8.23 50.49 4.48
N ASP A 589 -8.81 49.45 5.11
CA ASP A 589 -9.32 49.56 6.49
C ASP A 589 -8.24 49.44 7.57
N PHE A 590 -7.20 48.63 7.32
CA PHE A 590 -6.27 48.18 8.37
C PHE A 590 -4.78 48.40 8.04
N GLY A 591 -4.46 48.74 6.78
CA GLY A 591 -3.06 48.82 6.32
C GLY A 591 -2.17 49.70 7.18
N ASP A 592 -2.69 50.89 7.59
CA ASP A 592 -1.94 51.89 8.38
C ASP A 592 -1.66 51.42 9.83
N ARG A 593 -2.34 50.38 10.31
CA ARG A 593 -2.16 49.80 11.65
C ARG A 593 -1.00 48.77 11.68
N LEU A 594 -0.61 48.27 10.52
CA LEU A 594 0.36 47.19 10.40
C LEU A 594 1.79 47.71 10.33
N ILE A 595 2.66 47.22 11.17
CA ILE A 595 4.08 47.64 11.22
C ILE A 595 4.96 46.91 10.18
N VAL A 596 4.56 45.72 9.77
CA VAL A 596 5.30 44.91 8.79
C VAL A 596 4.40 44.53 7.62
N PRO A 597 4.63 45.08 6.42
CA PRO A 597 3.82 44.75 5.23
C PRO A 597 4.15 43.38 4.69
N ALA A 598 3.16 42.73 4.00
CA ALA A 598 3.32 41.45 3.38
C ALA A 598 4.31 41.47 2.20
N VAL A 599 4.24 42.54 1.38
CA VAL A 599 5.18 42.73 0.26
C VAL A 599 5.67 44.16 0.27
N ARG A 600 7.01 44.33 0.31
CA ARG A 600 7.65 45.67 0.29
C ARG A 600 8.06 46.05 -1.12
N GLY A 601 7.57 47.21 -1.58
CA GLY A 601 8.00 47.83 -2.83
C GLY A 601 7.55 47.13 -4.12
N GLY A 602 7.69 47.83 -5.26
CA GLY A 602 7.28 47.36 -6.56
C GLY A 602 5.76 47.44 -6.82
N MET A 603 5.34 46.95 -7.99
CA MET A 603 3.92 46.96 -8.40
C MET A 603 3.01 46.01 -7.59
N SER A 604 3.60 45.09 -6.83
CA SER A 604 2.91 44.12 -5.99
C SER A 604 2.93 44.47 -4.51
N ALA A 605 3.40 45.67 -4.14
CA ALA A 605 3.44 46.11 -2.74
C ALA A 605 2.06 46.03 -2.10
N SER A 606 1.98 45.40 -0.93
CA SER A 606 0.73 45.27 -0.18
C SER A 606 1.04 45.09 1.31
N PRO A 607 0.27 45.75 2.19
CA PRO A 607 0.41 45.50 3.61
C PRO A 607 -0.10 44.12 4.05
N ILE A 608 -1.02 43.48 3.29
CA ILE A 608 -1.72 42.26 3.70
C ILE A 608 -1.58 41.12 2.69
N ALA A 609 -1.66 41.39 1.37
CA ALA A 609 -1.72 40.36 0.34
C ALA A 609 -0.36 39.63 0.22
N TRP A 610 -0.35 38.33 0.54
CA TRP A 610 0.82 37.43 0.46
C TRP A 610 0.45 36.18 -0.36
N ASP A 611 0.73 36.18 -1.68
CA ASP A 611 0.41 35.06 -2.57
C ASP A 611 1.31 33.86 -2.27
N MET A 612 0.74 32.82 -1.66
CA MET A 612 1.45 31.59 -1.30
C MET A 612 2.10 30.90 -2.49
N ARG A 613 1.55 31.02 -3.71
CA ARG A 613 2.11 30.38 -4.91
C ARG A 613 3.45 31.01 -5.32
N SER A 614 3.56 32.32 -5.21
CA SER A 614 4.81 33.04 -5.48
C SER A 614 5.84 32.89 -4.37
N HIS A 615 5.40 32.55 -3.15
CA HIS A 615 6.22 32.40 -1.95
C HIS A 615 6.31 30.94 -1.45
N ALA A 616 6.05 29.96 -2.33
CA ALA A 616 5.98 28.54 -1.95
C ALA A 616 7.28 28.02 -1.30
N TYR A 617 8.44 28.55 -1.70
CA TYR A 617 9.72 28.17 -1.09
C TYR A 617 9.84 28.69 0.35
N GLN A 618 9.48 29.94 0.61
CA GLN A 618 9.47 30.52 1.94
C GLN A 618 8.46 29.81 2.86
N PHE A 619 7.32 29.41 2.31
CA PHE A 619 6.34 28.63 3.07
C PHE A 619 6.87 27.22 3.42
N ALA A 620 7.60 26.57 2.52
CA ALA A 620 8.24 25.29 2.80
C ALA A 620 9.29 25.43 3.93
N GLU A 621 10.13 26.48 3.87
CA GLU A 621 11.08 26.81 4.95
C GLU A 621 10.38 27.09 6.28
N ALA A 622 9.24 27.76 6.24
CA ALA A 622 8.41 28.01 7.42
C ALA A 622 7.82 26.74 8.01
N ALA A 623 7.43 25.77 7.17
CA ALA A 623 6.92 24.47 7.60
C ALA A 623 8.01 23.60 8.26
N GLU A 624 9.23 23.56 7.71
CA GLU A 624 10.38 22.90 8.34
C GLU A 624 10.72 23.52 9.70
N THR A 625 10.71 24.86 9.76
CA THR A 625 10.99 25.58 11.00
C THR A 625 9.91 25.30 12.04
N ALA A 626 8.63 25.33 11.65
CA ALA A 626 7.51 25.02 12.55
C ALA A 626 7.57 23.57 13.05
N PHE A 627 7.97 22.61 12.20
CA PHE A 627 8.25 21.24 12.62
C PHE A 627 9.30 21.20 13.74
N THR A 628 10.43 21.86 13.53
CA THR A 628 11.52 21.93 14.52
C THR A 628 11.05 22.61 15.82
N GLU A 629 10.27 23.68 15.73
CA GLU A 629 9.72 24.38 16.89
C GLU A 629 8.75 23.50 17.70
N ILE A 630 7.96 22.63 17.04
CA ILE A 630 7.07 21.66 17.69
C ILE A 630 7.92 20.58 18.41
N GLN A 631 8.92 20.01 17.74
CA GLN A 631 9.82 19.02 18.35
C GLN A 631 10.57 19.58 19.56
N GLN A 632 10.96 20.84 19.51
CA GLN A 632 11.66 21.53 20.60
C GLN A 632 10.73 22.16 21.64
N GLN A 633 9.42 22.08 21.45
CA GLN A 633 8.39 22.65 22.32
C GLN A 633 8.59 24.15 22.62
N THR A 634 8.98 24.94 21.61
CA THR A 634 9.33 26.36 21.76
C THR A 634 8.15 27.31 21.76
N PHE A 635 6.93 26.84 21.54
CA PHE A 635 5.70 27.60 21.62
C PHE A 635 4.56 26.76 22.21
N THR A 636 3.41 27.34 22.44
CA THR A 636 2.23 26.67 22.98
C THR A 636 0.99 26.99 22.13
N HIS A 637 -0.11 26.25 22.33
CA HIS A 637 -1.39 26.52 21.66
C HIS A 637 -2.60 26.37 22.60
N ASP A 638 -3.73 26.94 22.20
CA ASP A 638 -4.98 27.00 22.96
C ASP A 638 -5.70 25.65 23.19
N GLY A 639 -5.25 24.60 22.51
CA GLY A 639 -5.87 23.26 22.57
C GLY A 639 -7.16 23.13 21.77
N ASP A 640 -7.40 24.02 20.78
CA ASP A 640 -8.55 23.90 19.90
C ASP A 640 -8.54 22.57 19.12
N SER A 641 -9.66 21.83 19.18
CA SER A 641 -9.77 20.50 18.57
C SER A 641 -9.70 20.52 17.06
N ALA A 642 -10.27 21.55 16.40
CA ALA A 642 -10.23 21.66 14.94
C ALA A 642 -8.82 22.01 14.44
N LEU A 643 -8.06 22.82 15.20
CA LEU A 643 -6.67 23.09 14.88
C LEU A 643 -5.82 21.81 15.02
N GLY A 644 -6.01 21.05 16.09
CA GLY A 644 -5.34 19.75 16.29
C GLY A 644 -5.68 18.73 15.19
N GLU A 645 -6.95 18.66 14.79
CA GLU A 645 -7.38 17.82 13.66
C GLU A 645 -6.67 18.22 12.36
N HIS A 646 -6.63 19.50 12.02
CA HIS A 646 -5.98 19.98 10.80
C HIS A 646 -4.46 19.77 10.81
N VAL A 647 -3.80 19.86 11.97
CA VAL A 647 -2.37 19.54 12.12
C VAL A 647 -2.12 18.04 11.87
N SER A 648 -2.91 17.15 12.47
CA SER A 648 -2.80 15.70 12.27
C SER A 648 -3.09 15.26 10.83
N ASN A 649 -3.90 16.04 10.11
CA ASN A 649 -4.23 15.79 8.71
C ASN A 649 -3.10 16.17 7.74
N CYS A 650 -2.10 16.95 8.18
CA CYS A 650 -0.97 17.35 7.35
C CYS A 650 -0.09 16.15 6.99
N ARG A 651 0.32 16.09 5.72
CA ARG A 651 1.29 15.13 5.21
C ARG A 651 2.53 15.87 4.73
N VAL A 652 3.68 15.23 4.90
CA VAL A 652 4.94 15.77 4.37
C VAL A 652 4.86 15.84 2.84
N ASN A 653 5.34 16.94 2.30
CA ASN A 653 5.47 17.17 0.86
C ASN A 653 6.87 17.68 0.58
N GLU A 654 7.63 16.96 -0.23
CA GLU A 654 8.93 17.45 -0.68
C GLU A 654 8.75 18.52 -1.77
N PHE A 655 9.35 19.67 -1.58
CA PHE A 655 9.34 20.80 -2.51
C PHE A 655 10.73 21.39 -2.65
N LYS A 656 11.38 21.16 -3.80
CA LYS A 656 12.74 21.69 -4.13
C LYS A 656 13.78 21.41 -3.04
N GLY A 657 13.80 20.19 -2.51
CA GLY A 657 14.74 19.75 -1.48
C GLY A 657 14.40 20.24 -0.06
N ARG A 658 13.19 20.78 0.16
CA ARG A 658 12.65 21.15 1.48
C ARG A 658 11.35 20.40 1.75
N TRP A 659 11.00 20.28 3.03
CA TRP A 659 9.72 19.73 3.45
C TRP A 659 8.67 20.82 3.56
N SER A 660 7.51 20.55 3.04
CA SER A 660 6.32 21.37 3.17
C SER A 660 5.16 20.50 3.60
N VAL A 661 3.97 21.09 3.76
CA VAL A 661 2.75 20.34 4.10
C VAL A 661 1.81 20.28 2.91
N LYS A 662 1.11 19.15 2.80
CA LYS A 662 0.02 18.98 1.83
C LYS A 662 -1.16 18.25 2.47
N LYS A 663 -2.33 18.38 1.83
CA LYS A 663 -3.46 17.47 2.09
C LYS A 663 -3.10 16.07 1.64
N GLU A 664 -3.69 15.10 2.30
CA GLU A 664 -3.60 13.69 1.93
C GLU A 664 -3.94 13.46 0.44
N SER A 665 -4.97 14.14 -0.06
CA SER A 665 -5.27 14.28 -1.50
C SER A 665 -5.98 15.59 -1.78
N PRO A 666 -6.00 16.08 -3.05
CA PRO A 666 -6.66 17.35 -3.40
C PRO A 666 -8.16 17.38 -3.07
N LYS A 667 -8.85 16.24 -3.06
CA LYS A 667 -10.28 16.10 -2.77
C LYS A 667 -10.57 15.54 -1.38
N SER A 668 -9.56 15.41 -0.52
CA SER A 668 -9.71 14.87 0.83
C SER A 668 -10.70 15.67 1.65
N SER A 669 -11.56 14.99 2.39
CA SER A 669 -12.39 15.59 3.43
C SER A 669 -11.56 16.06 4.63
N LYS A 670 -10.35 15.50 4.81
CA LYS A 670 -9.40 15.88 5.85
C LYS A 670 -8.72 17.18 5.47
N LYS A 671 -9.15 18.25 6.11
CA LYS A 671 -8.69 19.62 5.83
C LYS A 671 -7.45 19.97 6.62
N ILE A 672 -6.61 20.90 6.09
CA ILE A 672 -5.38 21.36 6.72
C ILE A 672 -5.28 22.89 6.86
N ASP A 673 -6.30 23.63 6.49
CA ASP A 673 -6.30 25.10 6.35
C ASP A 673 -5.89 25.80 7.66
N LEU A 674 -6.36 25.33 8.82
CA LEU A 674 -5.91 25.85 10.12
C LEU A 674 -4.42 25.59 10.39
N ALA A 675 -3.90 24.44 9.98
CA ALA A 675 -2.48 24.13 10.12
C ALA A 675 -1.62 25.01 9.18
N VAL A 676 -2.08 25.27 7.95
CA VAL A 676 -1.45 26.22 7.02
C VAL A 676 -1.41 27.62 7.65
N CYS A 677 -2.51 28.08 8.23
CA CYS A 677 -2.54 29.36 8.93
C CYS A 677 -1.64 29.40 10.16
N MET A 678 -1.52 28.30 10.91
CA MET A 678 -0.61 28.19 12.05
C MET A 678 0.85 28.32 11.62
N ILE A 679 1.26 27.62 10.55
CA ILE A 679 2.61 27.72 9.98
C ILE A 679 2.87 29.16 9.53
N GLY A 680 1.91 29.78 8.83
CA GLY A 680 1.97 31.16 8.38
C GLY A 680 2.06 32.16 9.53
N ALA A 681 1.30 31.98 10.59
CA ALA A 681 1.33 32.84 11.78
C ALA A 681 2.67 32.70 12.53
N ARG A 682 3.23 31.50 12.66
CA ARG A 682 4.58 31.29 13.23
C ARG A 682 5.67 31.91 12.36
N MET A 683 5.58 31.78 11.04
CA MET A 683 6.46 32.46 10.09
C MET A 683 6.42 33.97 10.28
N LEU A 684 5.22 34.55 10.31
CA LEU A 684 5.02 35.99 10.47
C LEU A 684 5.52 36.47 11.84
N TYR A 685 5.28 35.72 12.91
CA TYR A 685 5.80 35.99 14.23
C TYR A 685 7.35 36.16 14.22
N ARG A 686 8.05 35.20 13.63
CA ARG A 686 9.53 35.27 13.51
C ARG A 686 9.97 36.46 12.64
N HIS A 687 9.25 36.70 11.54
CA HIS A 687 9.57 37.80 10.64
C HIS A 687 9.42 39.15 11.35
N VAL A 688 8.33 39.36 12.11
CA VAL A 688 8.11 40.59 12.89
C VAL A 688 9.15 40.73 13.99
N LYS A 689 9.40 39.67 14.78
CA LYS A 689 10.43 39.72 15.86
C LYS A 689 11.80 40.13 15.38
N ASN A 690 12.16 39.76 14.15
CA ASN A 690 13.46 40.09 13.55
C ASN A 690 13.45 41.39 12.73
N SER A 691 12.32 42.09 12.67
CA SER A 691 12.20 43.34 11.91
C SER A 691 12.71 44.57 12.69
N LYS A 692 13.22 45.58 11.95
CA LYS A 692 13.65 46.81 12.53
C LYS A 692 12.48 47.56 13.15
N GLU A 693 11.33 47.54 12.51
CA GLU A 693 10.10 48.20 12.97
C GLU A 693 9.66 47.67 14.34
N TRP A 694 9.79 46.38 14.58
CA TRP A 694 9.51 45.80 15.90
C TRP A 694 10.53 46.21 16.94
N ALA A 695 11.82 46.21 16.58
CA ALA A 695 12.89 46.67 17.47
C ALA A 695 12.69 48.12 17.88
N ASP A 696 12.35 48.99 16.92
CA ASP A 696 12.08 50.41 17.18
C ASP A 696 10.80 50.62 18.05
N LEU A 697 9.77 49.77 17.87
CA LEU A 697 8.53 49.83 18.66
C LEU A 697 8.76 49.40 20.13
N THR A 698 9.61 48.41 20.35
CA THR A 698 9.88 47.81 21.66
C THR A 698 11.09 48.36 22.37
N ALA A 699 11.83 49.26 21.72
CA ALA A 699 12.98 49.93 22.32
C ALA A 699 12.56 50.69 23.60
N PRO A 700 13.35 50.59 24.70
CA PRO A 700 13.07 51.37 25.90
C PRO A 700 13.07 52.89 25.54
N ARG A 701 11.97 53.53 25.71
CA ARG A 701 11.93 55.01 25.58
C ARG A 701 12.82 55.57 26.64
N GLY A 702 13.96 56.21 26.23
CA GLY A 702 14.90 56.85 27.14
C GLY A 702 14.20 57.85 28.01
N GLU A 703 14.49 57.87 29.32
CA GLU A 703 14.06 58.91 30.24
C GLU A 703 14.52 60.25 29.73
N TRP A 704 13.55 61.11 29.42
CA TRP A 704 13.84 62.50 29.14
C TRP A 704 14.47 63.12 30.39
N LYS A 705 15.80 63.29 30.42
CA LYS A 705 16.45 64.11 31.41
C LYS A 705 16.10 65.54 31.09
N VAL A 706 15.13 66.07 31.84
CA VAL A 706 14.87 67.53 31.89
C VAL A 706 16.09 68.16 32.54
N PHE A 707 16.89 68.83 31.75
CA PHE A 707 17.93 69.72 32.28
C PHE A 707 17.18 70.98 32.77
N MET A 708 17.11 71.14 34.12
CA MET A 708 16.83 72.43 34.71
C MET A 708 18.03 73.32 34.72
#